data_543aaca002ea49810c7f0f975d8d99ce
#
_entry.id   543aaca002ea49810c7f0f975d8d99ce
#
_cell.length_a   1.000
_cell.length_b   1.000
_cell.length_c   1.000
_cell.angle_alpha   90.00
_cell.angle_beta   90.00
_cell.angle_gamma   90.00
#
_symmetry.space_group_name_H-M   'P 1'
#
loop_
_entity.id
_entity.type
_entity.pdbx_description
1 polymer ?
#
loop_
_entity_poly.entity_id
_entity_poly.type
_entity_poly.pdbx_seq_one_letter_code
_entity_poly.pdbx_strand_id
1 'polypeptide(L)'
;MVRVAPRSENIMLEQRIYEHLKQHPKKRFSLRELVRSLRLDKDEAKEALDLLVAEGKVVEPRRKLYQLPEGPGKKGLEGRLQAHAAGFAFVIPTNPDLPDLYIPKGHLGGAWHGDLVRAEPRPPGRGRDGKPWGVVVEVLERAHHQVVGRLYFKQGFAWLKPDDPRLPALKLKPEGLEGLESGARLVVRVTFPSGRKPQEPYGEFAGYLGQGDSPEVETEAIIAKYELRSVFPPEALAEAEKVAHLDPKEVARREDFRALRVFTIDGADAKDFDDAIHLELLPNGNYRVGIHIADVSHYVKEFSPLDHEAYARATSVYLPGRVLPMLPEQLSNGICSLKPHQDRLVLSVLVELTPKGRVKDYRFAEGVIRSVARLTYTEVEAFAEALEAPEKALAPAPSDWSLELQNDLKLLLGLTRTLKERRLEQGALDFRFTEVKVEVDEEGNLHLIPQKEPRARSLIEELMLLANRVVAKHLAEREIPTLFRVHEDPSEEAYNKLVAALGRLGYSLPGGEPSPKALQSILKQAEGRPEEAVVSTLLLRSLRLARYAAENLGHFGLAAEHYLHFTSPIRRYPDLVVHRVLRALLKRRVTQARKEDWAQRFPKIAEHASERERAAESAERELTKYYQCLWAQKHQGETFRGTVSGVTGFGVFVSLDNGVEGMIRLGALEDDHYEYIEELLALEGLRTKRRIRIGDEMEVKIEGANPSARQIDLVPTEKFYQTETQPEPEQPKRKKRRRGKRGKAAEAPSKAARKVVATEPKSPAPHARARSRRVVGPPEERGGFQKPVKVRAQKIYFGSWGGDQEQAPPSKAEKSGKKKRRRR
;
A
#
# COMPACT_ATOMS: atom_id res chain seq x y z
N MET A 1 -47.49 -17.85 -38.54
CA MET A 1 -46.22 -18.56 -38.28
C MET A 1 -45.10 -17.59 -38.59
N VAL A 2 -44.57 -16.93 -37.57
CA VAL A 2 -43.37 -16.05 -37.68
C VAL A 2 -42.17 -16.97 -37.44
N ARG A 3 -41.32 -17.12 -38.47
CA ARG A 3 -40.06 -17.83 -38.37
C ARG A 3 -39.09 -16.98 -37.51
N VAL A 4 -38.82 -17.38 -36.32
CA VAL A 4 -37.71 -16.88 -35.50
C VAL A 4 -36.43 -17.55 -36.05
N ALA A 5 -35.57 -16.78 -36.70
CA ALA A 5 -34.27 -17.24 -37.14
C ALA A 5 -33.34 -17.55 -35.95
N PRO A 6 -32.46 -18.54 -36.06
CA PRO A 6 -31.57 -18.92 -34.95
C PRO A 6 -30.56 -17.83 -34.60
N ARG A 7 -30.32 -17.60 -33.33
CA ARG A 7 -29.46 -16.58 -32.70
C ARG A 7 -28.03 -16.48 -33.26
N SER A 8 -27.56 -17.53 -33.94
CA SER A 8 -26.19 -17.58 -34.52
C SER A 8 -26.06 -16.81 -35.86
N GLU A 9 -27.13 -16.65 -36.64
CA GLU A 9 -27.10 -15.90 -37.93
C GLU A 9 -27.15 -14.39 -37.67
N ASN A 10 -27.84 -13.92 -36.65
CA ASN A 10 -27.92 -12.51 -36.29
C ASN A 10 -26.55 -11.99 -35.77
N ILE A 11 -25.79 -12.74 -35.03
CA ILE A 11 -24.45 -12.34 -34.54
C ILE A 11 -23.48 -12.09 -35.70
N MET A 12 -23.54 -12.89 -36.76
CA MET A 12 -22.72 -12.70 -37.93
C MET A 12 -23.13 -11.45 -38.74
N LEU A 13 -24.40 -11.12 -38.71
CA LEU A 13 -24.94 -9.97 -39.43
C LEU A 13 -24.57 -8.64 -38.73
N GLU A 14 -24.72 -8.59 -37.43
CA GLU A 14 -24.30 -7.47 -36.56
C GLU A 14 -22.81 -7.18 -36.79
N GLN A 15 -21.97 -8.22 -36.73
CA GLN A 15 -20.54 -8.09 -36.91
C GLN A 15 -20.17 -7.56 -38.32
N ARG A 16 -20.85 -7.98 -39.38
CA ARG A 16 -20.64 -7.47 -40.74
C ARG A 16 -21.01 -6.00 -40.89
N ILE A 17 -22.12 -5.57 -40.29
CA ILE A 17 -22.55 -4.17 -40.28
C ILE A 17 -21.53 -3.33 -39.50
N TYR A 18 -21.13 -3.79 -38.30
CA TYR A 18 -20.20 -3.09 -37.44
C TYR A 18 -18.82 -2.91 -38.12
N GLU A 19 -18.26 -3.97 -38.73
CA GLU A 19 -16.98 -3.89 -39.43
C GLU A 19 -17.06 -2.97 -40.68
N HIS A 20 -18.17 -2.95 -41.36
CA HIS A 20 -18.35 -2.01 -42.48
C HIS A 20 -18.38 -0.55 -42.03
N LEU A 21 -19.03 -0.27 -40.91
CA LEU A 21 -19.03 1.07 -40.32
C LEU A 21 -17.62 1.43 -39.79
N LYS A 22 -16.86 0.47 -39.28
CA LYS A 22 -15.48 0.63 -38.77
C LYS A 22 -14.48 0.95 -39.90
N GLN A 23 -14.70 0.43 -41.10
CA GLN A 23 -13.92 0.80 -42.29
C GLN A 23 -14.18 2.24 -42.75
N HIS A 24 -15.31 2.84 -42.31
CA HIS A 24 -15.72 4.19 -42.72
C HIS A 24 -16.12 5.06 -41.51
N PRO A 25 -15.24 5.30 -40.53
CA PRO A 25 -15.58 5.81 -39.19
C PRO A 25 -16.19 7.23 -39.19
N LYS A 26 -15.98 8.03 -40.25
CA LYS A 26 -16.52 9.41 -40.36
C LYS A 26 -17.76 9.52 -41.23
N LYS A 27 -18.20 8.41 -41.84
CA LYS A 27 -19.33 8.40 -42.78
C LYS A 27 -20.62 7.98 -42.07
N ARG A 28 -21.70 8.69 -42.38
CA ARG A 28 -23.05 8.34 -41.94
C ARG A 28 -23.73 7.54 -43.04
N PHE A 29 -24.31 6.42 -42.66
CA PHE A 29 -24.98 5.52 -43.59
C PHE A 29 -26.46 5.47 -43.28
N SER A 30 -27.29 5.52 -44.33
CA SER A 30 -28.70 5.16 -44.21
C SER A 30 -28.88 3.65 -44.25
N LEU A 31 -29.97 3.14 -43.71
CA LEU A 31 -30.31 1.71 -43.79
C LEU A 31 -30.26 1.21 -45.23
N ARG A 32 -30.74 2.03 -46.22
CA ARG A 32 -30.70 1.68 -47.63
C ARG A 32 -29.28 1.53 -48.18
N GLU A 33 -28.34 2.37 -47.74
CA GLU A 33 -26.96 2.29 -48.16
C GLU A 33 -26.27 1.06 -47.59
N LEU A 34 -26.50 0.72 -46.31
CA LEU A 34 -25.97 -0.50 -45.67
C LEU A 34 -26.51 -1.78 -46.30
N VAL A 35 -27.82 -1.83 -46.56
CA VAL A 35 -28.47 -2.95 -47.24
C VAL A 35 -27.87 -3.14 -48.64
N ARG A 36 -27.65 -2.05 -49.40
CA ARG A 36 -27.06 -2.11 -50.75
C ARG A 36 -25.59 -2.51 -50.71
N SER A 37 -24.79 -1.92 -49.80
CA SER A 37 -23.34 -2.13 -49.77
C SER A 37 -22.97 -3.52 -49.26
N LEU A 38 -23.75 -4.07 -48.33
CA LEU A 38 -23.49 -5.37 -47.72
C LEU A 38 -24.34 -6.51 -48.30
N ARG A 39 -25.27 -6.18 -49.26
CA ARG A 39 -26.23 -7.12 -49.89
C ARG A 39 -27.04 -7.90 -48.83
N LEU A 40 -27.67 -7.16 -47.89
CA LEU A 40 -28.43 -7.71 -46.78
C LEU A 40 -29.93 -7.64 -47.08
N ASP A 41 -30.69 -8.47 -46.34
CA ASP A 41 -32.13 -8.26 -46.23
C ASP A 41 -32.41 -6.97 -45.42
N LYS A 42 -33.47 -6.28 -45.75
CA LYS A 42 -33.77 -4.96 -45.17
C LYS A 42 -34.27 -5.05 -43.74
N ASP A 43 -35.07 -6.05 -43.45
CA ASP A 43 -35.71 -6.19 -42.17
C ASP A 43 -34.70 -6.81 -41.14
N GLU A 44 -33.89 -7.77 -41.60
CA GLU A 44 -32.76 -8.34 -40.81
C GLU A 44 -31.68 -7.27 -40.53
N ALA A 45 -31.32 -6.45 -41.52
CA ALA A 45 -30.34 -5.36 -41.31
C ALA A 45 -30.87 -4.28 -40.37
N LYS A 46 -32.18 -4.07 -40.33
CA LYS A 46 -32.78 -3.13 -39.39
C LYS A 46 -32.73 -3.69 -37.95
N GLU A 47 -33.10 -4.96 -37.77
CA GLU A 47 -33.07 -5.63 -36.47
C GLU A 47 -31.63 -5.66 -35.89
N ALA A 48 -30.64 -6.01 -36.69
CA ALA A 48 -29.24 -5.98 -36.31
C ALA A 48 -28.74 -4.56 -35.96
N LEU A 49 -29.17 -3.54 -36.67
CA LEU A 49 -28.86 -2.14 -36.36
C LEU A 49 -29.52 -1.68 -35.05
N ASP A 50 -30.79 -2.05 -34.83
CA ASP A 50 -31.50 -1.71 -33.60
C ASP A 50 -30.83 -2.36 -32.38
N LEU A 51 -30.30 -3.60 -32.51
CA LEU A 51 -29.50 -4.27 -31.49
C LEU A 51 -28.14 -3.56 -31.26
N LEU A 52 -27.42 -3.23 -32.34
CA LEU A 52 -26.15 -2.50 -32.25
C LEU A 52 -26.31 -1.09 -31.63
N VAL A 53 -27.46 -0.45 -31.84
CA VAL A 53 -27.80 0.83 -31.22
C VAL A 53 -28.14 0.64 -29.73
N ALA A 54 -28.88 -0.41 -29.38
CA ALA A 54 -29.20 -0.75 -27.98
C ALA A 54 -27.94 -1.08 -27.17
N GLU A 55 -26.95 -1.73 -27.78
CA GLU A 55 -25.65 -2.03 -27.20
C GLU A 55 -24.68 -0.82 -27.16
N GLY A 56 -25.06 0.32 -27.75
CA GLY A 56 -24.22 1.51 -27.87
C GLY A 56 -23.04 1.40 -28.85
N LYS A 57 -22.95 0.30 -29.59
CA LYS A 57 -21.90 0.07 -30.62
C LYS A 57 -22.10 0.92 -31.89
N VAL A 58 -23.32 1.35 -32.15
CA VAL A 58 -23.72 2.24 -33.24
C VAL A 58 -24.63 3.34 -32.70
N VAL A 59 -24.56 4.55 -33.22
CA VAL A 59 -25.45 5.65 -32.84
C VAL A 59 -26.27 6.12 -34.07
N GLU A 60 -27.52 6.56 -33.79
CA GLU A 60 -28.40 7.20 -34.76
C GLU A 60 -28.45 8.72 -34.51
N PRO A 61 -27.43 9.51 -34.96
CA PRO A 61 -27.36 10.96 -34.69
C PRO A 61 -28.48 11.77 -35.33
N ARG A 62 -29.11 11.25 -36.36
CA ARG A 62 -30.34 11.76 -36.99
C ARG A 62 -31.19 10.59 -37.44
N ARG A 63 -32.50 10.74 -37.40
CA ARG A 63 -33.48 9.70 -37.77
C ARG A 63 -33.09 9.00 -39.07
N LYS A 64 -32.90 7.68 -39.03
CA LYS A 64 -32.50 6.77 -40.11
C LYS A 64 -31.07 6.97 -40.67
N LEU A 65 -30.18 7.58 -39.94
CA LEU A 65 -28.74 7.66 -40.24
C LEU A 65 -27.92 7.02 -39.12
N TYR A 66 -27.13 6.04 -39.47
CA TYR A 66 -26.31 5.24 -38.53
C TYR A 66 -24.83 5.53 -38.76
N GLN A 67 -24.11 5.66 -37.71
CA GLN A 67 -22.64 5.78 -37.70
C GLN A 67 -22.09 5.06 -36.49
N LEU A 68 -20.80 4.78 -36.53
CA LEU A 68 -20.15 4.46 -35.24
C LEU A 68 -20.37 5.62 -34.29
N PRO A 69 -20.49 5.37 -32.95
CA PRO A 69 -20.32 6.43 -31.98
C PRO A 69 -19.08 7.18 -32.45
N GLU A 70 -19.18 8.50 -32.65
CA GLU A 70 -17.98 9.29 -32.94
C GLU A 70 -17.01 8.83 -31.85
N GLY A 71 -15.95 8.15 -32.22
CA GLY A 71 -14.95 7.63 -31.30
C GLY A 71 -14.53 8.82 -30.50
N PRO A 72 -14.26 8.74 -29.17
CA PRO A 72 -14.42 9.78 -28.17
C PRO A 72 -13.99 11.12 -28.75
N GLY A 73 -14.97 11.84 -29.29
CA GLY A 73 -14.78 13.11 -29.92
C GLY A 73 -14.26 14.02 -28.84
N LYS A 74 -12.94 14.28 -28.82
CA LYS A 74 -12.24 15.14 -27.85
C LYS A 74 -12.63 14.89 -26.38
N LYS A 75 -12.89 13.65 -25.97
CA LYS A 75 -12.83 13.27 -24.55
C LYS A 75 -11.37 13.32 -24.18
N GLY A 76 -10.96 14.41 -23.54
CA GLY A 76 -9.62 14.54 -22.99
C GLY A 76 -9.32 13.37 -22.06
N LEU A 77 -8.05 13.10 -21.83
CA LEU A 77 -7.57 12.14 -20.85
C LEU A 77 -8.10 12.51 -19.45
N GLU A 78 -8.82 11.62 -18.81
CA GLU A 78 -9.27 11.81 -17.41
C GLU A 78 -8.24 11.20 -16.46
N GLY A 79 -7.88 11.96 -15.42
CA GLY A 79 -6.88 11.51 -14.45
C GLY A 79 -6.65 12.51 -13.34
N ARG A 80 -5.88 12.09 -12.32
CA ARG A 80 -5.54 12.96 -11.19
C ARG A 80 -4.31 13.82 -11.50
N LEU A 81 -4.42 15.11 -11.20
CA LEU A 81 -3.36 16.11 -11.43
C LEU A 81 -2.29 16.02 -10.35
N GLN A 82 -1.08 15.67 -10.70
CA GLN A 82 0.09 15.70 -9.83
C GLN A 82 0.92 16.95 -10.10
N ALA A 83 0.65 18.04 -9.36
CA ALA A 83 1.39 19.28 -9.48
C ALA A 83 2.79 19.20 -8.87
N HIS A 84 3.72 19.98 -9.41
CA HIS A 84 5.07 20.19 -8.91
C HIS A 84 5.21 21.62 -8.39
N ALA A 85 6.03 21.82 -7.33
CA ALA A 85 6.24 23.16 -6.72
C ALA A 85 6.80 24.19 -7.74
N ALA A 86 7.45 23.76 -8.81
CA ALA A 86 7.89 24.64 -9.91
C ALA A 86 6.76 25.11 -10.85
N GLY A 87 5.50 24.67 -10.62
CA GLY A 87 4.29 25.12 -11.31
C GLY A 87 3.92 24.34 -12.57
N PHE A 88 4.58 23.23 -12.91
CA PHE A 88 4.11 22.27 -13.90
C PHE A 88 3.41 21.09 -13.22
N ALA A 89 2.72 20.24 -13.98
CA ALA A 89 2.05 19.07 -13.45
C ALA A 89 2.11 17.86 -14.40
N PHE A 90 1.69 16.71 -13.89
CA PHE A 90 1.35 15.53 -14.70
C PHE A 90 -0.09 15.13 -14.41
N VAL A 91 -0.83 14.72 -15.43
CA VAL A 91 -2.09 14.02 -15.25
C VAL A 91 -1.79 12.54 -15.29
N ILE A 92 -2.04 11.89 -14.15
CA ILE A 92 -1.94 10.44 -14.01
C ILE A 92 -3.29 9.86 -14.44
N PRO A 93 -3.37 9.14 -15.56
CA PRO A 93 -4.65 8.65 -16.08
C PRO A 93 -5.38 7.73 -15.11
N THR A 94 -6.70 7.78 -15.11
CA THR A 94 -7.54 6.80 -14.40
C THR A 94 -7.39 5.40 -15.02
N ASN A 95 -7.19 5.33 -16.35
CA ASN A 95 -6.82 4.09 -17.03
C ASN A 95 -5.29 3.87 -16.89
N PRO A 96 -4.83 2.83 -16.17
CA PRO A 96 -3.41 2.57 -15.94
C PRO A 96 -2.62 2.19 -17.20
N ASP A 97 -3.28 1.82 -18.30
CA ASP A 97 -2.64 1.48 -19.58
C ASP A 97 -2.18 2.70 -20.38
N LEU A 98 -2.56 3.90 -19.92
CA LEU A 98 -2.20 5.14 -20.59
C LEU A 98 -1.00 5.81 -19.89
N PRO A 99 -0.07 6.41 -20.65
CA PRO A 99 1.07 7.10 -20.08
C PRO A 99 0.64 8.42 -19.41
N ASP A 100 1.42 8.84 -18.40
CA ASP A 100 1.26 10.14 -17.76
C ASP A 100 1.38 11.28 -18.76
N LEU A 101 0.46 12.24 -18.67
CA LEU A 101 0.44 13.41 -19.55
C LEU A 101 1.08 14.62 -18.86
N TYR A 102 2.16 15.15 -19.43
CA TYR A 102 2.82 16.36 -18.92
C TYR A 102 1.96 17.61 -19.18
N ILE A 103 1.76 18.46 -18.15
CA ILE A 103 1.03 19.72 -18.24
C ILE A 103 2.01 20.86 -17.89
N PRO A 104 2.35 21.73 -18.87
CA PRO A 104 3.24 22.86 -18.62
C PRO A 104 2.63 23.90 -17.69
N LYS A 105 3.48 24.70 -17.07
CA LYS A 105 3.07 25.90 -16.31
C LYS A 105 2.18 26.81 -17.17
N GLY A 106 1.07 27.26 -16.60
CA GLY A 106 0.09 28.11 -17.30
C GLY A 106 -0.98 27.34 -18.07
N HIS A 107 -0.91 26.00 -18.12
CA HIS A 107 -1.90 25.16 -18.81
C HIS A 107 -2.71 24.28 -17.82
N LEU A 108 -2.66 24.59 -16.54
CA LEU A 108 -3.34 23.86 -15.46
C LEU A 108 -4.86 24.12 -15.42
N GLY A 109 -5.39 25.14 -16.13
CA GLY A 109 -6.83 25.43 -16.18
C GLY A 109 -7.46 25.73 -14.80
N GLY A 110 -6.68 26.23 -13.84
CA GLY A 110 -7.13 26.46 -12.47
C GLY A 110 -7.24 25.19 -11.61
N ALA A 111 -6.74 24.07 -12.09
CA ALA A 111 -6.66 22.84 -11.34
C ALA A 111 -5.49 22.85 -10.34
N TRP A 112 -5.69 22.19 -9.21
CA TRP A 112 -4.73 22.05 -8.13
C TRP A 112 -4.20 20.61 -8.05
N HIS A 113 -3.16 20.44 -7.25
CA HIS A 113 -2.62 19.12 -6.95
C HIS A 113 -3.71 18.20 -6.39
N GLY A 114 -3.84 16.99 -6.95
CA GLY A 114 -4.83 16.01 -6.52
C GLY A 114 -6.19 16.07 -7.22
N ASP A 115 -6.55 17.18 -7.87
CA ASP A 115 -7.83 17.32 -8.58
C ASP A 115 -7.99 16.23 -9.64
N LEU A 116 -9.19 15.69 -9.78
CA LEU A 116 -9.56 14.87 -10.93
C LEU A 116 -9.89 15.80 -12.10
N VAL A 117 -9.16 15.66 -13.17
CA VAL A 117 -9.23 16.58 -14.30
C VAL A 117 -9.44 15.85 -15.63
N ARG A 118 -10.00 16.59 -16.59
CA ARG A 118 -9.96 16.24 -18.00
C ARG A 118 -8.93 17.10 -18.70
N ALA A 119 -7.95 16.46 -19.34
CA ALA A 119 -6.89 17.14 -20.06
C ALA A 119 -6.87 16.73 -21.54
N GLU A 120 -6.71 17.68 -22.44
CA GLU A 120 -6.55 17.43 -23.86
C GLU A 120 -5.07 17.25 -24.20
N PRO A 121 -4.66 16.08 -24.75
CA PRO A 121 -3.33 15.89 -25.28
C PRO A 121 -3.06 16.81 -26.47
N ARG A 122 -1.85 17.34 -26.56
CA ARG A 122 -1.35 18.18 -27.67
C ARG A 122 -0.19 17.49 -28.36
N PRO A 123 -0.02 17.72 -29.67
CA PRO A 123 1.14 17.18 -30.42
C PRO A 123 2.45 17.58 -29.77
N PRO A 124 3.51 16.76 -29.87
CA PRO A 124 4.84 17.12 -29.38
C PRO A 124 5.27 18.47 -29.96
N GLY A 125 5.55 19.45 -29.09
CA GLY A 125 6.00 20.79 -29.50
C GLY A 125 7.48 20.75 -29.91
N ARG A 126 7.88 21.70 -30.82
CA ARG A 126 9.29 21.96 -31.12
C ARG A 126 9.95 22.53 -29.85
N GLY A 127 10.69 21.71 -29.07
CA GLY A 127 11.53 22.25 -28.01
C GLY A 127 11.57 21.51 -26.67
N ARG A 128 10.94 20.37 -26.47
CA ARG A 128 11.13 19.51 -25.27
C ARG A 128 10.95 18.03 -25.64
N ASP A 129 12.00 17.28 -25.54
CA ASP A 129 12.15 15.80 -25.49
C ASP A 129 11.12 14.91 -26.24
N GLY A 130 10.36 15.44 -27.18
CA GLY A 130 9.39 14.67 -27.98
C GLY A 130 8.24 14.03 -27.20
N LYS A 131 8.11 14.31 -25.90
CA LYS A 131 7.06 13.72 -25.06
C LYS A 131 5.71 14.41 -25.29
N PRO A 132 4.59 13.66 -25.22
CA PRO A 132 3.25 14.24 -25.31
C PRO A 132 3.01 15.19 -24.12
N TRP A 133 2.43 16.35 -24.41
CA TRP A 133 2.02 17.31 -23.41
C TRP A 133 0.52 17.61 -23.55
N GLY A 134 -0.10 18.24 -22.56
CA GLY A 134 -1.52 18.53 -22.58
C GLY A 134 -1.90 19.81 -21.87
N VAL A 135 -3.19 20.13 -21.96
CA VAL A 135 -3.83 21.28 -21.30
C VAL A 135 -5.03 20.75 -20.51
N VAL A 136 -5.15 21.14 -19.25
CA VAL A 136 -6.35 20.85 -18.46
C VAL A 136 -7.49 21.73 -19.00
N VAL A 137 -8.58 21.08 -19.42
CA VAL A 137 -9.76 21.76 -19.99
C VAL A 137 -10.91 21.83 -18.99
N GLU A 138 -10.94 20.95 -18.01
CA GLU A 138 -12.00 20.87 -17.01
C GLU A 138 -11.50 20.23 -15.72
N VAL A 139 -11.95 20.76 -14.58
CA VAL A 139 -11.79 20.09 -13.28
C VAL A 139 -13.10 19.35 -13.00
N LEU A 140 -13.02 18.03 -12.93
CA LEU A 140 -14.17 17.15 -12.72
C LEU A 140 -14.53 17.04 -11.23
N GLU A 141 -13.49 16.97 -10.38
CA GLU A 141 -13.61 16.87 -8.94
C GLU A 141 -12.47 17.60 -8.25
N ARG A 142 -12.76 18.37 -7.21
CA ARG A 142 -11.76 19.04 -6.37
C ARG A 142 -11.23 18.12 -5.30
N ALA A 143 -9.92 18.05 -5.19
CA ALA A 143 -9.26 17.25 -4.14
C ALA A 143 -9.21 17.94 -2.79
N HIS A 144 -9.26 19.29 -2.77
CA HIS A 144 -9.09 20.07 -1.56
C HIS A 144 -10.31 20.95 -1.29
N HIS A 145 -11.09 20.58 -0.27
CA HIS A 145 -12.17 21.43 0.27
C HIS A 145 -11.68 22.30 1.41
N GLN A 146 -10.59 21.87 2.05
CA GLN A 146 -9.89 22.66 3.08
C GLN A 146 -8.38 22.57 2.86
N VAL A 147 -7.67 23.58 3.37
CA VAL A 147 -6.21 23.68 3.29
C VAL A 147 -5.66 24.13 4.62
N VAL A 148 -4.59 23.50 5.06
CA VAL A 148 -3.81 23.89 6.24
C VAL A 148 -2.62 24.74 5.79
N GLY A 149 -2.31 25.77 6.55
CA GLY A 149 -1.17 26.64 6.23
C GLY A 149 -0.97 27.75 7.25
N ARG A 150 -0.04 28.64 6.94
CA ARG A 150 0.35 29.74 7.81
C ARG A 150 -0.23 31.07 7.33
N LEU A 151 -0.81 31.82 8.27
CA LEU A 151 -1.29 33.17 8.05
C LEU A 151 -0.10 34.13 7.81
N TYR A 152 -0.21 34.98 6.82
CA TYR A 152 0.68 36.13 6.65
C TYR A 152 -0.08 37.30 6.06
N PHE A 153 0.41 38.52 6.34
CA PHE A 153 -0.20 39.77 5.84
C PHE A 153 0.66 40.35 4.74
N LYS A 154 0.03 40.69 3.62
CA LYS A 154 0.69 41.37 2.49
C LYS A 154 -0.23 42.43 1.89
N GLN A 155 0.27 43.68 1.81
CA GLN A 155 -0.47 44.82 1.23
C GLN A 155 -1.87 45.04 1.85
N GLY A 156 -1.99 44.84 3.17
CA GLY A 156 -3.26 45.00 3.87
C GLY A 156 -4.25 43.85 3.75
N PHE A 157 -3.88 42.77 3.07
CA PHE A 157 -4.69 41.55 2.93
C PHE A 157 -4.09 40.40 3.71
N ALA A 158 -4.97 39.58 4.26
CA ALA A 158 -4.60 38.28 4.84
C ALA A 158 -4.46 37.20 3.76
N TRP A 159 -3.41 36.41 3.89
CA TRP A 159 -3.08 35.32 2.99
C TRP A 159 -2.73 34.06 3.78
N LEU A 160 -3.09 32.91 3.24
CA LEU A 160 -2.58 31.63 3.69
C LEU A 160 -1.43 31.16 2.79
N LYS A 161 -0.29 30.81 3.39
CA LYS A 161 0.75 30.03 2.75
C LYS A 161 0.48 28.57 3.09
N PRO A 162 0.02 27.73 2.13
CA PRO A 162 -0.22 26.30 2.39
C PRO A 162 1.04 25.57 2.84
N ASP A 163 0.86 24.56 3.69
CA ASP A 163 1.94 23.65 4.09
C ASP A 163 2.40 22.75 2.95
N ASP A 164 1.48 22.43 2.05
CA ASP A 164 1.82 21.74 0.81
C ASP A 164 2.33 22.76 -0.23
N PRO A 165 3.63 22.75 -0.57
CA PRO A 165 4.20 23.70 -1.52
C PRO A 165 3.70 23.55 -2.97
N ARG A 166 2.92 22.51 -3.24
CA ARG A 166 2.28 22.25 -4.55
C ARG A 166 0.97 23.00 -4.70
N LEU A 167 0.42 23.55 -3.59
CA LEU A 167 -0.79 24.36 -3.59
C LEU A 167 -0.44 25.85 -3.69
N PRO A 168 -1.26 26.65 -4.36
CA PRO A 168 -1.04 28.10 -4.43
C PRO A 168 -1.39 28.78 -3.11
N ALA A 169 -0.75 29.93 -2.84
CA ALA A 169 -1.16 30.79 -1.75
C ALA A 169 -2.61 31.29 -1.94
N LEU A 170 -3.37 31.35 -0.85
CA LEU A 170 -4.79 31.72 -0.86
C LEU A 170 -4.99 33.06 -0.19
N LYS A 171 -5.74 33.94 -0.84
CA LYS A 171 -6.26 35.15 -0.20
C LYS A 171 -7.37 34.76 0.76
N LEU A 172 -7.35 35.29 1.98
CA LEU A 172 -8.33 34.99 3.01
C LEU A 172 -9.39 36.06 3.11
N LYS A 173 -10.61 35.70 3.43
CA LYS A 173 -11.62 36.62 3.92
C LYS A 173 -11.24 37.08 5.33
N PRO A 174 -11.54 38.36 5.71
CA PRO A 174 -11.14 38.89 7.01
C PRO A 174 -11.91 38.27 8.20
N GLU A 175 -13.10 37.71 7.96
CA GLU A 175 -13.97 37.17 9.00
C GLU A 175 -13.30 35.98 9.73
N GLY A 176 -13.23 36.07 11.06
CA GLY A 176 -12.63 35.06 11.95
C GLY A 176 -11.11 35.17 12.10
N LEU A 177 -10.48 36.20 11.51
CA LEU A 177 -9.03 36.40 11.62
C LEU A 177 -8.66 37.47 12.66
N GLU A 178 -9.63 38.05 13.36
CA GLU A 178 -9.44 39.13 14.33
C GLU A 178 -8.51 38.67 15.46
N GLY A 179 -7.46 39.44 15.71
CA GLY A 179 -6.48 39.14 16.77
C GLY A 179 -5.46 38.06 16.45
N LEU A 180 -5.50 37.46 15.25
CA LEU A 180 -4.49 36.50 14.84
C LEU A 180 -3.26 37.18 14.25
N GLU A 181 -2.08 36.69 14.59
CA GLU A 181 -0.81 37.22 14.15
C GLU A 181 -0.24 36.42 12.95
N SER A 182 0.70 37.07 12.26
CA SER A 182 1.47 36.39 11.21
C SER A 182 2.21 35.16 11.79
N GLY A 183 2.17 34.03 11.09
CA GLY A 183 2.71 32.76 11.57
C GLY A 183 1.69 31.83 12.24
N ALA A 184 0.47 32.31 12.50
CA ALA A 184 -0.63 31.50 13.01
C ALA A 184 -0.93 30.34 12.03
N ARG A 185 -1.05 29.13 12.56
CA ARG A 185 -1.41 27.94 11.77
C ARG A 185 -2.92 27.80 11.70
N LEU A 186 -3.46 27.78 10.49
CA LEU A 186 -4.90 27.82 10.25
C LEU A 186 -5.36 26.66 9.37
N VAL A 187 -6.60 26.23 9.61
CA VAL A 187 -7.41 25.51 8.63
C VAL A 187 -8.32 26.50 7.94
N VAL A 188 -8.34 26.49 6.63
CA VAL A 188 -9.25 27.32 5.83
C VAL A 188 -10.07 26.46 4.89
N ARG A 189 -11.35 26.78 4.76
CA ARG A 189 -12.22 26.21 3.72
C ARG A 189 -11.96 26.93 2.41
N VAL A 190 -11.76 26.17 1.33
CA VAL A 190 -11.49 26.74 0.01
C VAL A 190 -12.80 26.93 -0.73
N THR A 191 -13.03 28.14 -1.21
CA THR A 191 -14.16 28.46 -2.09
C THR A 191 -13.65 28.72 -3.50
N PHE A 192 -14.16 27.94 -4.45
CA PHE A 192 -13.93 28.09 -5.89
C PHE A 192 -15.14 28.80 -6.50
N PRO A 193 -15.06 30.10 -6.82
CA PRO A 193 -16.21 30.85 -7.32
C PRO A 193 -16.63 30.31 -8.70
N SER A 194 -17.92 30.05 -8.86
CA SER A 194 -18.54 29.69 -10.16
C SER A 194 -19.02 30.97 -10.85
N GLY A 195 -18.58 31.21 -12.10
CA GLY A 195 -19.01 32.39 -12.86
C GLY A 195 -18.45 32.45 -14.26
N ARG A 196 -19.04 33.31 -15.13
CA ARG A 196 -18.58 33.50 -16.53
C ARG A 196 -17.16 34.10 -16.63
N LYS A 197 -16.67 34.77 -15.57
CA LYS A 197 -15.30 35.25 -15.48
C LYS A 197 -14.55 34.39 -14.46
N PRO A 198 -13.35 33.88 -14.76
CA PRO A 198 -12.55 33.15 -13.80
C PRO A 198 -12.22 34.11 -12.62
N GLN A 199 -12.71 33.78 -11.44
CA GLN A 199 -12.34 34.43 -10.20
C GLN A 199 -11.33 33.54 -9.47
N GLU A 200 -10.37 34.20 -8.78
CA GLU A 200 -9.39 33.43 -8.00
C GLU A 200 -10.05 32.75 -6.79
N PRO A 201 -9.66 31.51 -6.49
CA PRO A 201 -10.07 30.85 -5.26
C PRO A 201 -9.66 31.65 -4.04
N TYR A 202 -10.48 31.61 -2.98
CA TYR A 202 -10.19 32.25 -1.71
C TYR A 202 -10.46 31.31 -0.54
N GLY A 203 -9.83 31.59 0.60
CA GLY A 203 -9.99 30.84 1.83
C GLY A 203 -10.92 31.54 2.82
N GLU A 204 -11.75 30.74 3.49
CA GLU A 204 -12.58 31.16 4.62
C GLU A 204 -12.04 30.48 5.89
N PHE A 205 -11.89 31.23 6.97
CA PHE A 205 -11.43 30.71 8.25
C PHE A 205 -12.30 29.54 8.70
N ALA A 206 -11.68 28.41 9.02
CA ALA A 206 -12.36 27.23 9.53
C ALA A 206 -11.84 26.79 10.91
N GLY A 207 -10.61 27.15 11.27
CA GLY A 207 -10.06 26.80 12.58
C GLY A 207 -8.65 27.35 12.79
N TYR A 208 -8.34 27.61 14.06
CA TYR A 208 -7.00 27.96 14.54
C TYR A 208 -6.36 26.75 15.21
N LEU A 209 -5.18 26.37 14.79
CA LEU A 209 -4.45 25.20 15.29
C LEU A 209 -3.38 25.56 16.33
N GLY A 210 -2.91 26.81 16.31
CA GLY A 210 -1.89 27.31 17.24
C GLY A 210 -0.94 28.31 16.59
N GLN A 211 -0.01 28.84 17.41
CA GLN A 211 1.05 29.73 16.96
C GLN A 211 2.38 28.97 16.87
N GLY A 212 3.09 29.12 15.76
CA GLY A 212 4.42 28.51 15.58
C GLY A 212 4.38 27.03 15.15
N ASP A 213 5.41 26.27 15.54
CA ASP A 213 5.74 24.93 15.07
C ASP A 213 5.94 23.93 16.22
N SER A 214 5.13 24.03 17.29
CA SER A 214 5.21 23.03 18.35
C SER A 214 4.71 21.66 17.86
N PRO A 215 5.13 20.53 18.46
CA PRO A 215 4.68 19.19 18.12
C PRO A 215 3.15 19.03 18.14
N GLU A 216 2.46 19.70 19.07
CA GLU A 216 1.00 19.68 19.19
C GLU A 216 0.34 20.37 18.00
N VAL A 217 0.83 21.57 17.65
CA VAL A 217 0.35 22.33 16.49
C VAL A 217 0.57 21.56 15.20
N GLU A 218 1.71 20.88 15.08
CA GLU A 218 2.02 20.09 13.91
C GLU A 218 1.15 18.84 13.81
N THR A 219 0.89 18.18 14.95
CA THR A 219 -0.02 17.02 15.01
C THR A 219 -1.42 17.41 14.58
N GLU A 220 -1.98 18.52 15.09
CA GLU A 220 -3.30 19.02 14.68
C GLU A 220 -3.30 19.45 13.20
N ALA A 221 -2.21 20.02 12.71
CA ALA A 221 -2.06 20.39 11.31
C ALA A 221 -2.10 19.18 10.37
N ILE A 222 -1.44 18.09 10.75
CA ILE A 222 -1.45 16.81 10.01
C ILE A 222 -2.84 16.16 10.07
N ILE A 223 -3.48 16.15 11.23
CA ILE A 223 -4.87 15.66 11.40
C ILE A 223 -5.80 16.40 10.44
N ALA A 224 -5.73 17.73 10.42
CA ALA A 224 -6.56 18.55 9.55
C ALA A 224 -6.20 18.38 8.06
N LYS A 225 -4.91 18.31 7.72
CA LYS A 225 -4.41 18.13 6.33
C LYS A 225 -4.88 16.84 5.66
N TYR A 226 -4.94 15.75 6.43
CA TYR A 226 -5.37 14.43 5.95
C TYR A 226 -6.85 14.15 6.24
N GLU A 227 -7.58 15.17 6.73
CA GLU A 227 -9.00 15.08 7.11
C GLU A 227 -9.27 13.88 8.01
N LEU A 228 -8.39 13.68 9.01
CA LEU A 228 -8.55 12.61 10.00
C LEU A 228 -9.58 13.05 11.04
N ARG A 229 -10.48 12.14 11.37
CA ARG A 229 -11.54 12.40 12.36
C ARG A 229 -11.00 12.18 13.78
N SER A 230 -10.81 13.24 14.55
CA SER A 230 -10.28 13.17 15.92
C SER A 230 -11.36 13.09 17.00
N VAL A 231 -12.59 13.51 16.69
CA VAL A 231 -13.73 13.55 17.63
C VAL A 231 -14.84 12.63 17.15
N PHE A 232 -15.44 11.90 18.06
CA PHE A 232 -16.62 11.08 17.77
C PHE A 232 -17.91 11.91 17.89
N PRO A 233 -18.89 11.71 16.99
CA PRO A 233 -20.19 12.34 17.11
C PRO A 233 -20.92 11.88 18.40
N PRO A 234 -21.72 12.75 19.02
CA PRO A 234 -22.45 12.40 20.24
C PRO A 234 -23.35 11.16 20.12
N GLU A 235 -23.94 10.95 18.94
CA GLU A 235 -24.82 9.80 18.67
C GLU A 235 -24.05 8.47 18.67
N ALA A 236 -22.80 8.49 18.14
CA ALA A 236 -21.93 7.31 18.16
C ALA A 236 -21.45 7.00 19.59
N LEU A 237 -21.13 8.03 20.40
CA LEU A 237 -20.75 7.85 21.80
C LEU A 237 -21.92 7.31 22.63
N ALA A 238 -23.11 7.86 22.47
CA ALA A 238 -24.32 7.39 23.15
C ALA A 238 -24.67 5.93 22.78
N GLU A 239 -24.49 5.54 21.52
CA GLU A 239 -24.66 4.14 21.12
C GLU A 239 -23.57 3.25 21.72
N ALA A 240 -22.32 3.71 21.74
CA ALA A 240 -21.22 2.96 22.33
C ALA A 240 -21.47 2.64 23.81
N GLU A 241 -21.89 3.60 24.61
CA GLU A 241 -22.26 3.41 26.01
C GLU A 241 -23.38 2.39 26.16
N LYS A 242 -24.42 2.47 25.32
CA LYS A 242 -25.55 1.56 25.34
C LYS A 242 -25.20 0.12 25.01
N VAL A 243 -24.29 -0.12 24.09
CA VAL A 243 -23.94 -1.48 23.62
C VAL A 243 -22.73 -2.08 24.32
N ALA A 244 -21.96 -1.30 25.10
CA ALA A 244 -20.72 -1.74 25.74
C ALA A 244 -20.96 -2.65 26.98
N HIS A 245 -21.85 -3.64 26.83
CA HIS A 245 -22.11 -4.63 27.88
C HIS A 245 -22.27 -6.03 27.30
N LEU A 246 -22.04 -7.03 28.11
CA LEU A 246 -22.21 -8.43 27.74
C LEU A 246 -23.62 -8.92 28.13
N ASP A 247 -24.44 -9.27 27.11
CA ASP A 247 -25.74 -9.84 27.33
C ASP A 247 -25.63 -11.34 27.71
N PRO A 248 -26.08 -11.76 28.92
CA PRO A 248 -26.03 -13.16 29.33
C PRO A 248 -26.79 -14.12 28.39
N LYS A 249 -27.83 -13.65 27.70
CA LYS A 249 -28.60 -14.44 26.73
C LYS A 249 -27.76 -14.71 25.48
N GLU A 250 -27.01 -13.72 25.05
CA GLU A 250 -26.09 -13.87 23.91
C GLU A 250 -24.95 -14.81 24.27
N VAL A 251 -24.36 -14.72 25.47
CA VAL A 251 -23.34 -15.64 25.97
C VAL A 251 -23.87 -17.09 25.96
N ALA A 252 -25.06 -17.32 26.49
CA ALA A 252 -25.67 -18.67 26.56
C ALA A 252 -25.98 -19.27 25.19
N ARG A 253 -26.15 -18.44 24.15
CA ARG A 253 -26.43 -18.88 22.78
C ARG A 253 -25.16 -19.33 22.03
N ARG A 254 -23.99 -18.84 22.43
CA ARG A 254 -22.72 -19.05 21.74
C ARG A 254 -22.03 -20.33 22.16
N GLU A 255 -21.15 -20.83 21.32
CA GLU A 255 -20.25 -21.94 21.68
C GLU A 255 -19.31 -21.51 22.80
N ASP A 256 -19.21 -22.32 23.84
CA ASP A 256 -18.42 -21.99 25.03
C ASP A 256 -16.98 -22.51 24.92
N PHE A 257 -16.05 -21.61 24.71
CA PHE A 257 -14.61 -21.89 24.65
C PHE A 257 -13.85 -21.47 25.95
N ARG A 258 -14.57 -21.09 27.02
CA ARG A 258 -13.96 -20.57 28.26
C ARG A 258 -13.13 -21.60 29.02
N ALA A 259 -13.35 -22.89 28.76
CA ALA A 259 -12.56 -23.96 29.34
C ALA A 259 -11.22 -24.20 28.61
N LEU A 260 -11.06 -23.64 27.40
CA LEU A 260 -9.83 -23.76 26.61
C LEU A 260 -8.78 -22.74 27.11
N ARG A 261 -7.51 -23.10 27.00
CA ARG A 261 -6.39 -22.22 27.32
C ARG A 261 -6.15 -21.23 26.17
N VAL A 262 -7.01 -20.21 26.11
CA VAL A 262 -6.93 -19.14 25.11
C VAL A 262 -6.08 -18.01 25.69
N PHE A 263 -5.20 -17.41 24.89
CA PHE A 263 -4.34 -16.29 25.31
C PHE A 263 -4.10 -15.33 24.13
N THR A 264 -3.68 -14.10 24.46
CA THR A 264 -3.29 -13.07 23.45
C THR A 264 -1.78 -12.85 23.49
N ILE A 265 -1.19 -12.37 22.36
CA ILE A 265 0.21 -11.97 22.25
C ILE A 265 0.25 -10.63 21.50
N ASP A 266 0.59 -9.55 22.21
CA ASP A 266 0.50 -8.20 21.70
C ASP A 266 1.71 -7.33 22.10
N GLY A 267 1.75 -6.10 21.62
CA GLY A 267 2.70 -5.09 22.10
C GLY A 267 2.46 -4.77 23.57
N ALA A 268 3.50 -4.36 24.30
CA ALA A 268 3.40 -4.04 25.72
C ALA A 268 2.37 -2.93 26.01
N ASP A 269 2.25 -1.99 25.11
CA ASP A 269 1.39 -0.80 25.14
C ASP A 269 0.01 -0.97 24.51
N ALA A 270 -0.28 -2.13 23.91
CA ALA A 270 -1.58 -2.42 23.29
C ALA A 270 -2.71 -2.51 24.31
N LYS A 271 -3.90 -1.99 23.95
CA LYS A 271 -5.13 -2.02 24.75
C LYS A 271 -6.31 -2.68 24.02
N ASP A 272 -6.25 -2.74 22.70
CA ASP A 272 -7.26 -3.20 21.76
C ASP A 272 -6.91 -4.58 21.19
N PHE A 273 -7.03 -5.61 22.02
CA PHE A 273 -6.69 -6.99 21.66
C PHE A 273 -7.74 -7.56 20.71
N ASP A 274 -7.43 -7.56 19.40
CA ASP A 274 -8.32 -8.05 18.34
C ASP A 274 -8.38 -9.57 18.30
N ASP A 275 -7.27 -10.27 18.59
CA ASP A 275 -7.11 -11.70 18.39
C ASP A 275 -6.59 -12.43 19.63
N ALA A 276 -7.04 -13.67 19.79
CA ALA A 276 -6.59 -14.61 20.79
C ALA A 276 -6.49 -16.00 20.17
N ILE A 277 -5.58 -16.80 20.67
CA ILE A 277 -5.25 -18.12 20.09
C ILE A 277 -5.28 -19.22 21.14
N HIS A 278 -5.55 -20.47 20.70
CA HIS A 278 -5.30 -21.68 21.45
C HIS A 278 -4.85 -22.83 20.55
N LEU A 279 -4.22 -23.82 21.16
CA LEU A 279 -3.77 -25.04 20.49
C LEU A 279 -4.26 -26.28 21.23
N GLU A 280 -4.74 -27.27 20.48
CA GLU A 280 -5.02 -28.61 20.98
C GLU A 280 -4.27 -29.64 20.11
N LEU A 281 -3.61 -30.60 20.75
CA LEU A 281 -3.06 -31.77 20.07
C LEU A 281 -4.14 -32.84 19.99
N LEU A 282 -4.55 -33.23 18.76
CA LEU A 282 -5.59 -34.22 18.52
C LEU A 282 -5.06 -35.65 18.61
N PRO A 283 -5.93 -36.66 18.93
CA PRO A 283 -5.51 -38.07 19.03
C PRO A 283 -4.91 -38.64 17.73
N ASN A 284 -5.22 -38.06 16.58
CA ASN A 284 -4.66 -38.44 15.29
C ASN A 284 -3.29 -37.82 14.99
N GLY A 285 -2.72 -37.08 15.95
CA GLY A 285 -1.44 -36.38 15.82
C GLY A 285 -1.50 -35.05 15.05
N ASN A 286 -2.68 -34.61 14.62
CA ASN A 286 -2.89 -33.30 14.04
C ASN A 286 -3.04 -32.24 15.15
N TYR A 287 -2.89 -30.97 14.76
CA TYR A 287 -3.16 -29.83 15.63
C TYR A 287 -4.52 -29.24 15.31
N ARG A 288 -5.30 -28.88 16.34
CA ARG A 288 -6.41 -27.95 16.18
C ARG A 288 -5.99 -26.61 16.70
N VAL A 289 -5.93 -25.64 15.83
CA VAL A 289 -5.63 -24.24 16.18
C VAL A 289 -6.93 -23.47 16.16
N GLY A 290 -7.23 -22.81 17.26
CA GLY A 290 -8.33 -21.85 17.34
C GLY A 290 -7.77 -20.43 17.24
N ILE A 291 -8.36 -19.67 16.35
CA ILE A 291 -8.07 -18.24 16.13
C ILE A 291 -9.38 -17.51 16.42
N HIS A 292 -9.41 -16.78 17.53
CA HIS A 292 -10.59 -16.13 18.07
C HIS A 292 -10.46 -14.63 17.87
N ILE A 293 -11.32 -14.06 17.05
CA ILE A 293 -11.31 -12.63 16.75
C ILE A 293 -12.47 -11.94 17.45
N ALA A 294 -12.22 -10.79 18.06
CA ALA A 294 -13.22 -9.96 18.72
C ALA A 294 -14.44 -9.75 17.81
N ASP A 295 -15.65 -10.17 18.29
CA ASP A 295 -16.88 -10.03 17.48
C ASP A 295 -17.44 -8.61 17.56
N VAL A 296 -16.72 -7.65 16.99
CA VAL A 296 -17.13 -6.26 16.88
C VAL A 296 -18.46 -6.13 16.16
N SER A 297 -18.75 -7.04 15.19
CA SER A 297 -19.99 -7.03 14.44
C SER A 297 -21.25 -7.35 15.27
N HIS A 298 -21.06 -7.88 16.49
CA HIS A 298 -22.12 -8.02 17.46
C HIS A 298 -22.55 -6.65 18.01
N TYR A 299 -21.61 -5.79 18.31
CA TYR A 299 -21.84 -4.48 18.93
C TYR A 299 -22.16 -3.40 17.91
N VAL A 300 -21.39 -3.31 16.82
CA VAL A 300 -21.56 -2.32 15.75
C VAL A 300 -22.49 -2.85 14.66
N LYS A 301 -23.76 -2.43 14.74
CA LYS A 301 -24.78 -2.87 13.78
C LYS A 301 -24.68 -2.09 12.48
N GLU A 302 -24.93 -2.78 11.36
CA GLU A 302 -24.96 -2.17 10.04
C GLU A 302 -25.93 -0.97 9.98
N PHE A 303 -25.51 0.15 9.45
CA PHE A 303 -26.26 1.41 9.35
C PHE A 303 -26.56 2.14 10.67
N SER A 304 -25.97 1.75 11.76
CA SER A 304 -26.07 2.47 13.03
C SER A 304 -25.16 3.72 13.06
N PRO A 305 -25.35 4.67 13.99
CA PRO A 305 -24.40 5.79 14.18
C PRO A 305 -22.95 5.35 14.36
N LEU A 306 -22.69 4.27 15.12
CA LEU A 306 -21.36 3.68 15.25
C LEU A 306 -20.82 3.15 13.91
N ASP A 307 -21.67 2.52 13.12
CA ASP A 307 -21.29 2.00 11.81
C ASP A 307 -20.95 3.12 10.82
N HIS A 308 -21.75 4.18 10.81
CA HIS A 308 -21.50 5.34 9.97
C HIS A 308 -20.17 6.01 10.32
N GLU A 309 -19.85 6.14 11.62
CA GLU A 309 -18.58 6.71 12.06
C GLU A 309 -17.39 5.77 11.78
N ALA A 310 -17.55 4.46 12.03
CA ALA A 310 -16.53 3.47 11.71
C ALA A 310 -16.23 3.42 10.20
N TYR A 311 -17.26 3.51 9.36
CA TYR A 311 -17.10 3.65 7.91
C TYR A 311 -16.36 4.93 7.53
N ALA A 312 -16.75 6.08 8.09
CA ALA A 312 -16.14 7.36 7.78
C ALA A 312 -14.64 7.41 8.14
N ARG A 313 -14.25 6.75 9.25
CA ARG A 313 -12.83 6.59 9.65
C ARG A 313 -12.14 5.51 8.84
N ALA A 314 -12.80 4.41 8.56
CA ALA A 314 -12.38 3.19 7.87
C ALA A 314 -11.19 2.45 8.52
N THR A 315 -10.31 3.14 9.21
CA THR A 315 -9.17 2.55 9.95
C THR A 315 -8.81 3.41 11.16
N SER A 316 -8.25 2.79 12.20
CA SER A 316 -7.51 3.52 13.25
C SER A 316 -6.24 4.12 12.68
N VAL A 317 -5.79 5.26 13.22
CA VAL A 317 -4.57 5.96 12.81
C VAL A 317 -3.63 6.06 14.01
N TYR A 318 -2.40 5.61 13.84
CA TYR A 318 -1.40 5.53 14.92
C TYR A 318 -0.31 6.59 14.71
N LEU A 319 -0.62 7.82 15.14
CA LEU A 319 0.33 8.93 15.12
C LEU A 319 1.33 8.81 16.28
N PRO A 320 2.59 9.22 16.11
CA PRO A 320 3.51 9.37 17.23
C PRO A 320 2.87 10.19 18.37
N GLY A 321 2.78 9.59 19.55
CA GLY A 321 2.17 10.19 20.75
C GLY A 321 0.64 10.28 20.76
N ARG A 322 -0.08 9.86 19.69
CA ARG A 322 -1.54 9.95 19.65
C ARG A 322 -2.21 8.91 18.76
N VAL A 323 -3.18 8.19 19.29
CA VAL A 323 -4.01 7.25 18.52
C VAL A 323 -5.37 7.88 18.20
N LEU A 324 -5.81 7.76 16.96
CA LEU A 324 -7.17 8.11 16.51
C LEU A 324 -7.90 6.79 16.21
N PRO A 325 -8.64 6.22 17.17
CA PRO A 325 -9.25 4.91 17.01
C PRO A 325 -10.44 4.94 16.05
N MET A 326 -10.68 3.83 15.34
CA MET A 326 -11.86 3.67 14.47
C MET A 326 -13.16 3.62 15.29
N LEU A 327 -13.12 3.06 16.47
CA LEU A 327 -14.28 2.90 17.36
C LEU A 327 -14.02 3.64 18.70
N PRO A 328 -15.07 4.14 19.39
CA PRO A 328 -14.91 4.69 20.73
C PRO A 328 -14.23 3.71 21.69
N GLU A 329 -13.44 4.24 22.64
CA GLU A 329 -12.63 3.44 23.57
C GLU A 329 -13.45 2.47 24.43
N GLN A 330 -14.71 2.79 24.73
CA GLN A 330 -15.62 1.87 25.40
C GLN A 330 -15.78 0.55 24.65
N LEU A 331 -15.64 0.58 23.32
CA LEU A 331 -15.63 -0.61 22.47
C LEU A 331 -14.22 -1.10 22.21
N SER A 332 -13.34 -0.26 21.64
CA SER A 332 -12.01 -0.68 21.18
C SER A 332 -11.14 -1.19 22.33
N ASN A 333 -11.02 -0.41 23.39
CA ASN A 333 -10.23 -0.76 24.58
C ASN A 333 -11.09 -1.45 25.67
N GLY A 334 -12.41 -1.45 25.51
CA GLY A 334 -13.38 -1.96 26.48
C GLY A 334 -13.90 -3.36 26.17
N ILE A 335 -15.18 -3.42 25.74
CA ILE A 335 -15.93 -4.68 25.62
C ILE A 335 -15.46 -5.57 24.46
N CYS A 336 -14.91 -4.99 23.40
CA CYS A 336 -14.40 -5.76 22.27
C CYS A 336 -13.00 -6.33 22.55
N SER A 337 -12.15 -5.61 23.28
CA SER A 337 -10.79 -6.05 23.58
C SER A 337 -10.76 -7.37 24.36
N LEU A 338 -10.02 -8.36 23.88
CA LEU A 338 -9.93 -9.73 24.43
C LEU A 338 -9.08 -9.80 25.69
N LYS A 339 -9.40 -8.95 26.67
CA LYS A 339 -8.68 -8.83 27.96
C LYS A 339 -8.66 -10.13 28.75
N PRO A 340 -7.56 -10.43 29.47
CA PRO A 340 -7.44 -11.63 30.28
C PRO A 340 -8.47 -11.69 31.39
N HIS A 341 -8.91 -12.90 31.73
CA HIS A 341 -9.84 -13.23 32.81
C HIS A 341 -11.25 -12.64 32.68
N GLN A 342 -11.61 -12.17 31.48
CA GLN A 342 -12.93 -11.61 31.19
C GLN A 342 -13.62 -12.38 30.04
N ASP A 343 -14.93 -12.58 30.18
CA ASP A 343 -15.71 -13.18 29.10
C ASP A 343 -15.79 -12.22 27.91
N ARG A 344 -15.50 -12.70 26.70
CA ARG A 344 -15.51 -11.92 25.46
C ARG A 344 -16.20 -12.69 24.34
N LEU A 345 -17.00 -11.98 23.56
CA LEU A 345 -17.65 -12.52 22.38
C LEU A 345 -16.65 -12.53 21.21
N VAL A 346 -16.55 -13.67 20.55
CA VAL A 346 -15.63 -13.88 19.44
C VAL A 346 -16.32 -14.49 18.23
N LEU A 347 -15.74 -14.25 17.06
CA LEU A 347 -15.97 -15.03 15.86
C LEU A 347 -14.70 -15.85 15.59
N SER A 348 -14.82 -17.15 15.71
CA SER A 348 -13.69 -18.07 15.77
C SER A 348 -13.51 -18.84 14.48
N VAL A 349 -12.25 -18.98 14.07
CA VAL A 349 -11.79 -19.88 13.01
C VAL A 349 -11.05 -21.03 13.68
N LEU A 350 -11.58 -22.25 13.58
CA LEU A 350 -11.00 -23.45 14.13
C LEU A 350 -10.45 -24.28 12.97
N VAL A 351 -9.15 -24.49 12.93
CA VAL A 351 -8.46 -25.13 11.81
C VAL A 351 -7.76 -26.40 12.29
N GLU A 352 -8.02 -27.53 11.64
CA GLU A 352 -7.23 -28.75 11.81
C GLU A 352 -6.06 -28.73 10.86
N LEU A 353 -4.85 -28.79 11.43
CA LEU A 353 -3.57 -28.77 10.70
C LEU A 353 -2.83 -30.09 10.90
N THR A 354 -2.28 -30.64 9.83
CA THR A 354 -1.30 -31.72 9.96
C THR A 354 0.01 -31.18 10.55
N PRO A 355 0.89 -32.03 11.10
CA PRO A 355 2.23 -31.62 11.58
C PRO A 355 3.09 -30.94 10.50
N LYS A 356 2.75 -31.14 9.21
CA LYS A 356 3.38 -30.46 8.07
C LYS A 356 2.69 -29.15 7.66
N GLY A 357 1.85 -28.57 8.52
CA GLY A 357 1.17 -27.29 8.26
C GLY A 357 0.14 -27.33 7.12
N ARG A 358 -0.44 -28.50 6.79
CA ARG A 358 -1.51 -28.59 5.78
C ARG A 358 -2.85 -28.49 6.45
N VAL A 359 -3.72 -27.60 5.96
CA VAL A 359 -5.13 -27.53 6.39
C VAL A 359 -5.82 -28.84 5.99
N LYS A 360 -6.37 -29.52 6.98
CA LYS A 360 -7.14 -30.77 6.82
C LYS A 360 -8.63 -30.46 6.78
N ASP A 361 -9.07 -29.66 7.74
CA ASP A 361 -10.46 -29.25 7.90
C ASP A 361 -10.52 -27.89 8.61
N TYR A 362 -11.66 -27.21 8.52
CA TYR A 362 -11.89 -25.98 9.25
C TYR A 362 -13.38 -25.76 9.50
N ARG A 363 -13.69 -25.01 10.56
CA ARG A 363 -15.04 -24.54 10.86
C ARG A 363 -15.01 -23.15 11.49
N PHE A 364 -16.15 -22.49 11.45
CA PHE A 364 -16.37 -21.19 12.07
C PHE A 364 -17.41 -21.31 13.20
N ALA A 365 -17.26 -20.47 14.23
CA ALA A 365 -18.18 -20.43 15.35
C ALA A 365 -18.36 -19.02 15.91
N GLU A 366 -19.59 -18.67 16.28
CA GLU A 366 -19.84 -17.57 17.20
C GLU A 366 -19.57 -18.09 18.61
N GLY A 367 -18.51 -17.63 19.26
CA GLY A 367 -18.05 -18.18 20.55
C GLY A 367 -18.01 -17.18 21.69
N VAL A 368 -17.75 -17.72 22.87
CA VAL A 368 -17.35 -16.99 24.07
C VAL A 368 -16.03 -17.55 24.56
N ILE A 369 -15.07 -16.70 24.78
CA ILE A 369 -13.77 -17.05 25.38
C ILE A 369 -13.59 -16.35 26.72
N ARG A 370 -12.63 -16.88 27.50
CA ARG A 370 -12.00 -16.19 28.64
C ARG A 370 -10.51 -16.40 28.53
N SER A 371 -9.78 -15.37 28.07
CA SER A 371 -8.34 -15.44 27.93
C SER A 371 -7.68 -15.72 29.29
N VAL A 372 -6.74 -16.67 29.33
CA VAL A 372 -6.03 -17.03 30.57
C VAL A 372 -4.82 -16.13 30.82
N ALA A 373 -4.27 -15.52 29.77
CA ALA A 373 -3.11 -14.66 29.87
C ALA A 373 -3.07 -13.64 28.71
N ARG A 374 -2.49 -12.48 28.99
CA ARG A 374 -2.01 -11.54 28.01
C ARG A 374 -0.49 -11.59 27.99
N LEU A 375 0.08 -12.06 26.89
CA LEU A 375 1.52 -12.14 26.67
C LEU A 375 2.00 -10.96 25.83
N THR A 376 3.27 -10.60 25.97
CA THR A 376 3.90 -9.60 25.12
C THR A 376 4.84 -10.23 24.09
N TYR A 377 5.02 -9.55 22.95
CA TYR A 377 6.00 -10.01 21.95
C TYR A 377 7.40 -10.18 22.57
N THR A 378 7.81 -9.28 23.45
CA THR A 378 9.13 -9.33 24.10
C THR A 378 9.28 -10.55 25.00
N GLU A 379 8.27 -10.89 25.81
CA GLU A 379 8.28 -12.09 26.66
C GLU A 379 8.32 -13.38 25.85
N VAL A 380 7.49 -13.47 24.78
CA VAL A 380 7.44 -14.65 23.90
C VAL A 380 8.74 -14.79 23.11
N GLU A 381 9.36 -13.68 22.68
CA GLU A 381 10.67 -13.72 22.01
C GLU A 381 11.76 -14.22 22.93
N ALA A 382 11.83 -13.71 24.17
CA ALA A 382 12.79 -14.18 25.18
C ALA A 382 12.61 -15.69 25.50
N PHE A 383 11.36 -16.15 25.58
CA PHE A 383 11.05 -17.58 25.71
C PHE A 383 11.52 -18.40 24.50
N ALA A 384 11.31 -17.91 23.30
CA ALA A 384 11.75 -18.58 22.07
C ALA A 384 13.28 -18.65 21.99
N GLU A 385 14.00 -17.60 22.39
CA GLU A 385 15.46 -17.58 22.48
C GLU A 385 15.98 -18.59 23.50
N ALA A 386 15.33 -18.68 24.67
CA ALA A 386 15.69 -19.64 25.69
C ALA A 386 15.52 -21.11 25.24
N LEU A 387 14.54 -21.37 24.37
CA LEU A 387 14.36 -22.72 23.78
C LEU A 387 15.47 -23.09 22.77
N GLU A 388 16.01 -22.11 22.04
CA GLU A 388 17.03 -22.37 20.99
C GLU A 388 18.47 -22.38 21.57
N ALA A 389 18.74 -21.55 22.57
CA ALA A 389 20.07 -21.43 23.19
C ALA A 389 19.95 -21.26 24.71
N PRO A 390 19.64 -22.34 25.44
CA PRO A 390 19.43 -22.29 26.88
C PRO A 390 20.61 -21.68 27.67
N GLU A 391 21.83 -21.87 27.19
CA GLU A 391 23.05 -21.32 27.81
C GLU A 391 23.23 -19.81 27.63
N LYS A 392 22.48 -19.19 26.69
CA LYS A 392 22.53 -17.74 26.40
C LYS A 392 21.27 -17.01 26.85
N ALA A 393 20.29 -17.72 27.39
CA ALA A 393 19.04 -17.14 27.82
C ALA A 393 19.25 -16.11 28.92
N LEU A 394 18.79 -14.87 28.66
CA LEU A 394 18.88 -13.77 29.61
C LEU A 394 17.87 -13.91 30.77
N ALA A 395 16.73 -14.54 30.51
CA ALA A 395 15.71 -14.79 31.53
C ALA A 395 14.96 -16.09 31.24
N PRO A 396 14.59 -16.88 32.24
CA PRO A 396 13.63 -17.97 32.10
C PRO A 396 12.26 -17.42 31.75
N ALA A 397 11.33 -18.32 31.30
CA ALA A 397 9.92 -17.93 31.13
C ALA A 397 9.40 -17.23 32.39
N PRO A 398 8.49 -16.23 32.25
CA PRO A 398 7.87 -15.59 33.42
C PRO A 398 7.32 -16.64 34.39
N SER A 399 7.50 -16.40 35.68
CA SER A 399 7.17 -17.38 36.74
C SER A 399 5.68 -17.67 36.87
N ASP A 400 4.85 -16.84 36.35
CA ASP A 400 3.38 -16.94 36.30
C ASP A 400 2.87 -17.76 35.09
N TRP A 401 3.74 -18.13 34.13
CA TRP A 401 3.36 -19.00 33.02
C TRP A 401 3.28 -20.48 33.43
N SER A 402 2.10 -21.07 33.30
CA SER A 402 1.96 -22.49 33.57
C SER A 402 2.78 -23.35 32.58
N LEU A 403 3.15 -24.55 32.98
CA LEU A 403 3.90 -25.49 32.15
C LEU A 403 3.10 -25.86 30.87
N GLU A 404 1.78 -25.93 30.97
CA GLU A 404 0.90 -26.19 29.84
C GLU A 404 0.92 -25.03 28.82
N LEU A 405 0.92 -23.78 29.30
CA LEU A 405 1.04 -22.60 28.43
C LEU A 405 2.39 -22.56 27.70
N GLN A 406 3.46 -22.86 28.41
CA GLN A 406 4.80 -22.95 27.84
C GLN A 406 4.88 -24.06 26.76
N ASN A 407 4.25 -25.21 26.99
CA ASN A 407 4.16 -26.28 26.01
C ASN A 407 3.36 -25.88 24.78
N ASP A 408 2.21 -25.21 24.95
CA ASP A 408 1.42 -24.72 23.83
C ASP A 408 2.22 -23.70 22.99
N LEU A 409 2.91 -22.76 23.62
CA LEU A 409 3.78 -21.79 22.93
C LEU A 409 4.91 -22.49 22.16
N LYS A 410 5.58 -23.49 22.76
CA LYS A 410 6.62 -24.26 22.09
C LYS A 410 6.10 -24.97 20.84
N LEU A 411 4.92 -25.59 20.92
CA LEU A 411 4.29 -26.25 19.78
C LEU A 411 3.87 -25.23 18.71
N LEU A 412 3.30 -24.09 19.11
CA LEU A 412 2.90 -23.01 18.19
C LEU A 412 4.10 -22.42 17.46
N LEU A 413 5.21 -22.13 18.14
CA LEU A 413 6.44 -21.63 17.50
C LEU A 413 6.96 -22.62 16.45
N GLY A 414 6.92 -23.93 16.72
CA GLY A 414 7.30 -24.96 15.76
C GLY A 414 6.34 -25.05 14.56
N LEU A 415 5.03 -25.01 14.84
CA LEU A 415 3.99 -25.10 13.82
C LEU A 415 4.00 -23.85 12.89
N THR A 416 4.11 -22.67 13.45
CA THR A 416 4.10 -21.42 12.66
C THR A 416 5.37 -21.26 11.85
N ARG A 417 6.53 -21.73 12.33
CA ARG A 417 7.74 -21.86 11.51
C ARG A 417 7.46 -22.74 10.27
N THR A 418 6.82 -23.90 10.46
CA THR A 418 6.44 -24.79 9.35
C THR A 418 5.45 -24.14 8.38
N LEU A 419 4.49 -23.34 8.88
CA LEU A 419 3.56 -22.58 8.05
C LEU A 419 4.31 -21.53 7.21
N LYS A 420 5.24 -20.77 7.81
CA LYS A 420 6.08 -19.79 7.13
C LYS A 420 6.93 -20.41 6.03
N GLU A 421 7.66 -21.49 6.35
CA GLU A 421 8.49 -22.21 5.39
C GLU A 421 7.66 -22.67 4.20
N ARG A 422 6.49 -23.24 4.44
CA ARG A 422 5.58 -23.67 3.39
C ARG A 422 5.03 -22.50 2.55
N ARG A 423 4.72 -21.39 3.16
CA ARG A 423 4.27 -20.17 2.47
C ARG A 423 5.35 -19.64 1.53
N LEU A 424 6.60 -19.61 1.99
CA LEU A 424 7.75 -19.22 1.18
C LEU A 424 8.02 -20.21 0.02
N GLU A 425 7.88 -21.51 0.25
CA GLU A 425 7.97 -22.53 -0.79
C GLU A 425 6.90 -22.36 -1.88
N GLN A 426 5.72 -21.85 -1.52
CA GLN A 426 4.65 -21.53 -2.46
C GLN A 426 4.93 -20.28 -3.28
N GLY A 427 5.92 -19.47 -2.88
CA GLY A 427 6.36 -18.29 -3.59
C GLY A 427 5.99 -16.97 -2.93
N ALA A 428 5.49 -16.98 -1.70
CA ALA A 428 5.28 -15.73 -0.97
C ALA A 428 6.58 -14.94 -0.84
N LEU A 429 6.52 -13.64 -1.06
CA LEU A 429 7.68 -12.76 -0.98
C LEU A 429 7.96 -12.41 0.50
N ASP A 430 9.21 -12.56 0.91
CA ASP A 430 9.67 -12.23 2.27
C ASP A 430 10.76 -11.15 2.18
N PHE A 431 10.37 -9.90 2.40
CA PHE A 431 11.28 -8.77 2.43
C PHE A 431 11.75 -8.53 3.87
N ARG A 432 13.05 -8.54 4.08
CA ARG A 432 13.66 -8.31 5.40
C ARG A 432 14.03 -6.84 5.56
N PHE A 433 13.17 -6.06 6.21
CA PHE A 433 13.47 -4.69 6.60
C PHE A 433 13.45 -4.58 8.12
N THR A 434 14.40 -3.83 8.67
CA THR A 434 14.38 -3.50 10.10
C THR A 434 13.32 -2.41 10.32
N GLU A 435 12.31 -2.72 11.11
CA GLU A 435 11.32 -1.74 11.54
C GLU A 435 11.79 -1.03 12.80
N VAL A 436 11.58 0.27 12.85
CA VAL A 436 11.88 1.11 14.02
C VAL A 436 10.60 1.75 14.51
N LYS A 437 10.27 1.50 15.78
CA LYS A 437 9.17 2.19 16.45
C LYS A 437 9.64 3.57 16.89
N VAL A 438 8.79 4.55 16.65
CA VAL A 438 9.00 5.91 17.14
C VAL A 438 8.10 6.10 18.36
N GLU A 439 8.69 6.27 19.53
CA GLU A 439 7.99 6.61 20.77
C GLU A 439 8.33 8.06 21.16
N VAL A 440 7.34 8.76 21.67
CA VAL A 440 7.48 10.11 22.21
C VAL A 440 7.19 10.02 23.69
N ASP A 441 8.16 10.38 24.55
CA ASP A 441 7.95 10.39 26.00
C ASP A 441 7.12 11.61 26.45
N GLU A 442 6.82 11.68 27.73
CA GLU A 442 6.03 12.77 28.33
C GLU A 442 6.72 14.14 28.20
N GLU A 443 8.03 14.17 28.11
CA GLU A 443 8.84 15.37 27.90
C GLU A 443 8.95 15.74 26.40
N GLY A 444 8.34 14.99 25.50
CA GLY A 444 8.40 15.18 24.05
C GLY A 444 9.73 14.73 23.41
N ASN A 445 10.53 13.91 24.09
CA ASN A 445 11.73 13.34 23.50
C ASN A 445 11.37 12.14 22.63
N LEU A 446 12.09 12.02 21.51
CA LEU A 446 11.92 10.92 20.60
C LEU A 446 12.81 9.74 20.96
N HIS A 447 12.20 8.60 21.17
CA HIS A 447 12.88 7.32 21.32
C HIS A 447 12.65 6.48 20.09
N LEU A 448 13.72 6.00 19.50
CA LEU A 448 13.73 5.16 18.30
C LEU A 448 14.11 3.75 18.72
N ILE A 449 13.13 2.86 18.69
CA ILE A 449 13.26 1.50 19.23
C ILE A 449 13.23 0.50 18.06
N PRO A 450 14.37 -0.11 17.70
CA PRO A 450 14.39 -1.20 16.73
C PRO A 450 13.55 -2.37 17.21
N GLN A 451 12.67 -2.87 16.37
CA GLN A 451 11.83 -4.03 16.69
C GLN A 451 12.65 -5.31 16.55
N LYS A 452 12.76 -6.07 17.65
CA LYS A 452 13.63 -7.24 17.78
C LYS A 452 12.90 -8.54 18.11
N GLU A 453 11.58 -8.62 17.81
CA GLU A 453 10.76 -9.79 18.16
C GLU A 453 10.32 -10.60 16.91
N PRO A 454 11.25 -11.10 16.09
CA PRO A 454 10.89 -11.69 14.81
C PRO A 454 10.13 -13.03 14.94
N ARG A 455 10.38 -13.85 15.99
CA ARG A 455 9.73 -15.14 16.19
C ARG A 455 8.32 -14.97 16.75
N ALA A 456 8.18 -14.13 17.77
CA ALA A 456 6.90 -13.84 18.41
C ALA A 456 5.92 -13.19 17.43
N ARG A 457 6.40 -12.21 16.65
CA ARG A 457 5.59 -11.56 15.61
C ARG A 457 5.23 -12.54 14.49
N SER A 458 6.18 -13.35 14.02
CA SER A 458 5.94 -14.35 12.99
C SER A 458 4.91 -15.41 13.43
N LEU A 459 4.87 -15.75 14.73
CA LEU A 459 3.86 -16.67 15.27
C LEU A 459 2.45 -16.14 15.02
N ILE A 460 2.16 -14.91 15.44
CA ILE A 460 0.85 -14.29 15.26
C ILE A 460 0.57 -14.04 13.78
N GLU A 461 1.55 -13.51 13.03
CA GLU A 461 1.42 -13.27 11.59
C GLU A 461 0.93 -14.51 10.84
N GLU A 462 1.59 -15.66 11.01
CA GLU A 462 1.24 -16.86 10.26
C GLU A 462 -0.16 -17.39 10.62
N LEU A 463 -0.58 -17.25 11.88
CA LEU A 463 -1.95 -17.63 12.29
C LEU A 463 -3.00 -16.66 11.73
N MET A 464 -2.73 -15.36 11.71
CA MET A 464 -3.62 -14.36 11.12
C MET A 464 -3.71 -14.55 9.59
N LEU A 465 -2.59 -14.81 8.91
CA LEU A 465 -2.58 -15.17 7.49
C LEU A 465 -3.39 -16.44 7.21
N LEU A 466 -3.28 -17.44 8.07
CA LEU A 466 -4.07 -18.69 7.97
C LEU A 466 -5.57 -18.40 8.06
N ALA A 467 -6.01 -17.65 9.09
CA ALA A 467 -7.40 -17.29 9.27
C ALA A 467 -7.94 -16.49 8.07
N ASN A 468 -7.22 -15.45 7.65
CA ASN A 468 -7.59 -14.62 6.51
C ASN A 468 -7.76 -15.43 5.22
N ARG A 469 -6.82 -16.36 4.93
CA ARG A 469 -6.89 -17.25 3.77
C ARG A 469 -8.06 -18.25 3.84
N VAL A 470 -8.30 -18.84 5.01
CA VAL A 470 -9.40 -19.80 5.21
C VAL A 470 -10.76 -19.12 5.01
N VAL A 471 -10.94 -17.91 5.59
CA VAL A 471 -12.18 -17.15 5.42
C VAL A 471 -12.35 -16.71 3.97
N ALA A 472 -11.29 -16.20 3.34
CA ALA A 472 -11.31 -15.76 1.93
C ALA A 472 -11.73 -16.90 1.01
N LYS A 473 -11.08 -18.04 1.13
CA LYS A 473 -11.40 -19.26 0.36
C LYS A 473 -12.84 -19.70 0.57
N HIS A 474 -13.29 -19.76 1.82
CA HIS A 474 -14.65 -20.20 2.18
C HIS A 474 -15.74 -19.33 1.54
N LEU A 475 -15.55 -18.01 1.52
CA LEU A 475 -16.51 -17.07 0.92
C LEU A 475 -16.42 -17.09 -0.62
N ALA A 476 -15.20 -17.13 -1.19
CA ALA A 476 -14.98 -17.14 -2.63
C ALA A 476 -15.57 -18.41 -3.30
N GLU A 477 -15.29 -19.60 -2.76
CA GLU A 477 -15.82 -20.88 -3.28
C GLU A 477 -17.35 -20.98 -3.23
N ARG A 478 -18.01 -20.14 -2.43
CA ARG A 478 -19.49 -20.06 -2.31
C ARG A 478 -20.08 -18.87 -3.05
N GLU A 479 -19.26 -18.14 -3.79
CA GLU A 479 -19.68 -16.94 -4.54
C GLU A 479 -20.44 -15.94 -3.66
N ILE A 480 -19.94 -15.74 -2.44
CA ILE A 480 -20.49 -14.77 -1.50
C ILE A 480 -19.76 -13.44 -1.67
N PRO A 481 -20.45 -12.35 -2.07
CA PRO A 481 -19.82 -11.03 -2.16
C PRO A 481 -19.17 -10.64 -0.83
N THR A 482 -17.92 -10.19 -0.90
CA THR A 482 -17.13 -9.77 0.25
C THR A 482 -16.09 -8.74 -0.15
N LEU A 483 -15.28 -8.25 0.80
CA LEU A 483 -14.14 -7.38 0.55
C LEU A 483 -12.86 -8.21 0.57
N PHE A 484 -12.17 -8.26 -0.57
CA PHE A 484 -10.86 -8.89 -0.68
C PHE A 484 -9.75 -7.87 -0.45
N ARG A 485 -8.60 -8.34 0.03
CA ARG A 485 -7.33 -7.62 0.02
C ARG A 485 -6.53 -8.11 -1.17
N VAL A 486 -6.47 -7.32 -2.22
CA VAL A 486 -5.86 -7.71 -3.49
C VAL A 486 -4.51 -7.04 -3.66
N HIS A 487 -3.60 -7.76 -4.30
CA HIS A 487 -2.29 -7.29 -4.71
C HIS A 487 -2.06 -7.81 -6.12
N GLU A 488 -2.31 -6.94 -7.09
CA GLU A 488 -2.23 -7.29 -8.50
C GLU A 488 -0.79 -7.56 -8.93
N ASP A 489 -0.64 -8.28 -10.02
CA ASP A 489 0.65 -8.57 -10.63
C ASP A 489 1.37 -7.27 -11.02
N PRO A 490 2.72 -7.25 -11.04
CA PRO A 490 3.48 -6.15 -11.62
C PRO A 490 3.03 -5.85 -13.04
N SER A 491 3.04 -4.59 -13.46
CA SER A 491 2.80 -4.26 -14.86
C SER A 491 3.92 -4.85 -15.73
N GLU A 492 3.60 -5.18 -16.99
CA GLU A 492 4.58 -5.72 -17.94
C GLU A 492 5.80 -4.80 -18.08
N GLU A 493 5.59 -3.49 -18.11
CA GLU A 493 6.69 -2.50 -18.17
C GLU A 493 7.58 -2.55 -16.93
N ALA A 494 6.98 -2.58 -15.72
CA ALA A 494 7.73 -2.66 -14.47
C ALA A 494 8.50 -3.97 -14.35
N TYR A 495 7.87 -5.08 -14.76
CA TYR A 495 8.52 -6.39 -14.75
C TYR A 495 9.69 -6.48 -15.73
N ASN A 496 9.54 -5.96 -16.95
CA ASN A 496 10.61 -5.94 -17.93
C ASN A 496 11.80 -5.07 -17.49
N LYS A 497 11.55 -3.92 -16.84
CA LYS A 497 12.59 -3.10 -16.21
C LYS A 497 13.31 -3.86 -15.10
N LEU A 498 12.56 -4.59 -14.27
CA LEU A 498 13.13 -5.43 -13.21
C LEU A 498 14.04 -6.52 -13.79
N VAL A 499 13.58 -7.25 -14.82
CA VAL A 499 14.38 -8.30 -15.50
C VAL A 499 15.71 -7.73 -16.01
N ALA A 500 15.66 -6.55 -16.64
CA ALA A 500 16.86 -5.88 -17.16
C ALA A 500 17.83 -5.46 -16.04
N ALA A 501 17.30 -4.89 -14.95
CA ALA A 501 18.11 -4.45 -13.80
C ALA A 501 18.77 -5.63 -13.08
N LEU A 502 18.01 -6.69 -12.79
CA LEU A 502 18.53 -7.92 -12.17
C LEU A 502 19.57 -8.62 -13.05
N GLY A 503 19.37 -8.61 -14.38
CA GLY A 503 20.35 -9.14 -15.33
C GLY A 503 21.72 -8.46 -15.26
N ARG A 504 21.78 -7.16 -14.97
CA ARG A 504 23.04 -6.40 -14.76
C ARG A 504 23.73 -6.76 -13.44
N LEU A 505 22.93 -7.14 -12.42
CA LEU A 505 23.45 -7.63 -11.14
C LEU A 505 23.84 -9.12 -11.19
N GLY A 506 23.68 -9.79 -12.33
CA GLY A 506 24.05 -11.19 -12.53
C GLY A 506 22.94 -12.19 -12.15
N TYR A 507 21.74 -11.72 -11.84
CA TYR A 507 20.58 -12.58 -11.56
C TYR A 507 19.79 -12.83 -12.85
N SER A 508 19.29 -14.07 -12.99
CA SER A 508 18.48 -14.46 -14.15
C SER A 508 17.02 -14.62 -13.74
N LEU A 509 16.17 -13.70 -14.18
CA LEU A 509 14.74 -13.78 -14.02
C LEU A 509 14.11 -14.08 -15.39
N PRO A 510 13.24 -15.12 -15.52
CA PRO A 510 12.55 -15.41 -16.77
C PRO A 510 11.72 -14.20 -17.24
N GLY A 511 11.81 -13.88 -18.53
CA GLY A 511 10.88 -12.94 -19.15
C GLY A 511 9.48 -13.58 -19.35
N GLY A 512 8.48 -12.76 -19.58
CA GLY A 512 7.09 -13.19 -19.75
C GLY A 512 6.21 -12.81 -18.55
N GLU A 513 5.30 -13.70 -18.16
CA GLU A 513 4.38 -13.41 -17.06
C GLU A 513 5.10 -13.38 -15.70
N PRO A 514 4.81 -12.38 -14.84
CA PRO A 514 5.35 -12.30 -13.50
C PRO A 514 4.98 -13.52 -12.67
N SER A 515 5.94 -14.09 -11.96
CA SER A 515 5.70 -15.23 -11.06
C SER A 515 6.22 -14.93 -9.66
N PRO A 516 5.36 -14.97 -8.62
CA PRO A 516 5.80 -14.78 -7.24
C PRO A 516 6.93 -15.73 -6.85
N LYS A 517 6.84 -16.99 -7.27
CA LYS A 517 7.86 -18.00 -6.99
C LYS A 517 9.22 -17.69 -7.63
N ALA A 518 9.21 -17.13 -8.85
CA ALA A 518 10.46 -16.71 -9.51
C ALA A 518 11.10 -15.54 -8.74
N LEU A 519 10.31 -14.55 -8.31
CA LEU A 519 10.81 -13.42 -7.51
C LEU A 519 11.32 -13.87 -6.14
N GLN A 520 10.61 -14.77 -5.45
CA GLN A 520 11.06 -15.35 -4.19
C GLN A 520 12.40 -16.11 -4.35
N SER A 521 12.59 -16.81 -5.47
CA SER A 521 13.86 -17.46 -5.76
C SER A 521 15.02 -16.48 -5.90
N ILE A 522 14.79 -15.29 -6.48
CA ILE A 522 15.79 -14.23 -6.58
C ILE A 522 16.12 -13.66 -5.19
N LEU A 523 15.11 -13.36 -4.35
CA LEU A 523 15.34 -12.92 -2.97
C LEU A 523 16.22 -13.91 -2.22
N LYS A 524 15.91 -15.20 -2.31
CA LYS A 524 16.70 -16.26 -1.67
C LYS A 524 18.14 -16.37 -2.21
N GLN A 525 18.36 -16.10 -3.51
CA GLN A 525 19.72 -16.09 -4.09
C GLN A 525 20.53 -14.86 -3.64
N ALA A 526 19.86 -13.73 -3.36
CA ALA A 526 20.50 -12.49 -2.90
C ALA A 526 20.79 -12.49 -1.40
N GLU A 527 20.14 -13.36 -0.63
CA GLU A 527 20.26 -13.43 0.83
C GLU A 527 21.72 -13.55 1.29
N GLY A 528 22.14 -12.65 2.19
CA GLY A 528 23.50 -12.58 2.73
C GLY A 528 24.55 -12.06 1.74
N ARG A 529 24.15 -11.56 0.57
CA ARG A 529 25.08 -10.96 -0.39
C ARG A 529 25.09 -9.44 -0.31
N PRO A 530 26.18 -8.76 -0.70
CA PRO A 530 26.25 -7.30 -0.64
C PRO A 530 25.12 -6.58 -1.42
N GLU A 531 24.59 -7.20 -2.46
CA GLU A 531 23.51 -6.65 -3.28
C GLU A 531 22.08 -6.99 -2.79
N GLU A 532 21.92 -7.67 -1.67
CA GLU A 532 20.60 -8.08 -1.12
C GLU A 532 19.64 -6.89 -0.98
N ALA A 533 20.12 -5.77 -0.43
CA ALA A 533 19.30 -4.58 -0.23
C ALA A 533 18.87 -3.93 -1.56
N VAL A 534 19.77 -3.90 -2.56
CA VAL A 534 19.45 -3.39 -3.90
C VAL A 534 18.43 -4.28 -4.58
N VAL A 535 18.62 -5.61 -4.54
CA VAL A 535 17.70 -6.59 -5.13
C VAL A 535 16.31 -6.47 -4.49
N SER A 536 16.23 -6.43 -3.16
CA SER A 536 14.98 -6.26 -2.42
C SER A 536 14.26 -4.95 -2.80
N THR A 537 15.01 -3.86 -2.94
CA THR A 537 14.47 -2.56 -3.34
C THR A 537 13.95 -2.55 -4.77
N LEU A 538 14.68 -3.15 -5.72
CA LEU A 538 14.25 -3.26 -7.12
C LEU A 538 12.96 -4.08 -7.24
N LEU A 539 12.91 -5.22 -6.55
CA LEU A 539 11.72 -6.07 -6.49
C LEU A 539 10.53 -5.30 -5.92
N LEU A 540 10.70 -4.67 -4.75
CA LEU A 540 9.63 -3.91 -4.10
C LEU A 540 9.09 -2.77 -4.98
N ARG A 541 9.98 -2.05 -5.69
CA ARG A 541 9.59 -0.97 -6.61
C ARG A 541 8.82 -1.44 -7.84
N SER A 542 9.00 -2.70 -8.24
CA SER A 542 8.28 -3.28 -9.37
C SER A 542 6.86 -3.70 -9.03
N LEU A 543 6.56 -3.91 -7.74
CA LEU A 543 5.25 -4.36 -7.27
C LEU A 543 4.22 -3.23 -7.25
N ARG A 544 2.95 -3.58 -7.46
CA ARG A 544 1.82 -2.68 -7.22
C ARG A 544 1.54 -2.54 -5.73
N LEU A 545 0.69 -1.60 -5.35
CA LEU A 545 0.22 -1.47 -3.97
C LEU A 545 -0.97 -2.39 -3.74
N ALA A 546 -0.99 -3.05 -2.58
CA ALA A 546 -2.17 -3.77 -2.15
C ALA A 546 -3.33 -2.79 -1.84
N ARG A 547 -4.57 -3.20 -2.14
CA ARG A 547 -5.79 -2.41 -1.92
C ARG A 547 -6.96 -3.31 -1.57
N TYR A 548 -8.05 -2.73 -1.10
CA TYR A 548 -9.30 -3.45 -0.99
C TYR A 548 -10.04 -3.46 -2.33
N ALA A 549 -10.76 -4.54 -2.60
CA ALA A 549 -11.61 -4.69 -3.78
C ALA A 549 -12.79 -5.62 -3.48
N ALA A 550 -13.90 -5.42 -4.19
CA ALA A 550 -15.03 -6.35 -4.16
C ALA A 550 -14.77 -7.58 -5.05
N GLU A 551 -13.88 -7.45 -6.04
CA GLU A 551 -13.44 -8.52 -6.91
C GLU A 551 -12.21 -9.22 -6.33
N ASN A 552 -12.16 -10.54 -6.48
CA ASN A 552 -10.99 -11.32 -6.11
C ASN A 552 -9.96 -11.32 -7.24
N LEU A 553 -8.91 -10.55 -7.10
CA LEU A 553 -7.79 -10.45 -8.05
C LEU A 553 -6.54 -11.19 -7.54
N GLY A 554 -6.67 -11.96 -6.46
CA GLY A 554 -5.54 -12.61 -5.81
C GLY A 554 -4.64 -11.65 -5.05
N HIS A 555 -3.59 -12.21 -4.44
CA HIS A 555 -2.58 -11.44 -3.70
C HIS A 555 -1.18 -11.89 -4.09
N PHE A 556 -0.58 -11.22 -5.06
CA PHE A 556 0.72 -11.57 -5.64
C PHE A 556 1.82 -11.74 -4.60
N GLY A 557 2.01 -10.76 -3.71
CA GLY A 557 3.08 -10.79 -2.70
C GLY A 557 2.96 -11.95 -1.71
N LEU A 558 1.75 -12.46 -1.46
CA LEU A 558 1.49 -13.62 -0.59
C LEU A 558 1.40 -14.94 -1.37
N ALA A 559 1.49 -14.91 -2.70
CA ALA A 559 1.20 -16.04 -3.57
C ALA A 559 -0.14 -16.72 -3.20
N ALA A 560 -1.18 -15.92 -2.98
CA ALA A 560 -2.49 -16.37 -2.52
C ALA A 560 -3.56 -16.09 -3.57
N GLU A 561 -4.30 -17.13 -3.98
CA GLU A 561 -5.42 -17.01 -4.90
C GLU A 561 -6.61 -16.26 -4.28
N HIS A 562 -6.82 -16.43 -2.97
CA HIS A 562 -7.87 -15.76 -2.21
C HIS A 562 -7.27 -15.20 -0.94
N TYR A 563 -7.45 -13.90 -0.73
CA TYR A 563 -7.00 -13.24 0.49
C TYR A 563 -7.93 -12.09 0.86
N LEU A 564 -8.24 -11.97 2.14
CA LEU A 564 -8.97 -10.85 2.71
C LEU A 564 -8.44 -10.53 4.10
N HIS A 565 -8.91 -9.45 4.68
CA HIS A 565 -8.67 -9.11 6.07
C HIS A 565 -9.90 -9.46 6.92
N PHE A 566 -9.69 -10.21 8.01
CA PHE A 566 -10.71 -10.69 8.93
C PHE A 566 -10.32 -10.47 10.39
N THR A 567 -9.02 -10.38 10.65
CA THR A 567 -8.44 -10.58 11.98
C THR A 567 -8.32 -9.33 12.85
N SER A 568 -8.74 -8.13 12.36
CA SER A 568 -8.62 -6.88 13.13
C SER A 568 -9.85 -5.96 12.97
N PRO A 569 -11.06 -6.39 13.37
CA PRO A 569 -12.30 -5.61 13.19
C PRO A 569 -12.41 -4.41 14.16
N ILE A 570 -11.63 -4.34 15.24
CA ILE A 570 -11.60 -3.17 16.12
C ILE A 570 -11.01 -1.96 15.40
N ARG A 571 -10.01 -2.17 14.53
CA ARG A 571 -9.24 -1.11 13.89
C ARG A 571 -9.33 -1.05 12.36
N ARG A 572 -10.03 -1.98 11.68
CA ARG A 572 -10.22 -1.96 10.22
C ARG A 572 -11.69 -2.23 9.86
N TYR A 573 -12.30 -1.30 9.16
CA TYR A 573 -13.69 -1.43 8.71
C TYR A 573 -13.93 -2.59 7.72
N PRO A 574 -13.04 -2.89 6.76
CA PRO A 574 -13.20 -4.06 5.90
C PRO A 574 -13.33 -5.37 6.67
N ASP A 575 -12.58 -5.56 7.75
CA ASP A 575 -12.67 -6.74 8.62
C ASP A 575 -14.06 -6.84 9.28
N LEU A 576 -14.58 -5.72 9.76
CA LEU A 576 -15.93 -5.64 10.31
C LEU A 576 -17.02 -6.03 9.28
N VAL A 577 -16.87 -5.59 8.03
CA VAL A 577 -17.75 -5.99 6.93
C VAL A 577 -17.66 -7.50 6.68
N VAL A 578 -16.45 -8.07 6.61
CA VAL A 578 -16.24 -9.52 6.45
C VAL A 578 -16.87 -10.31 7.59
N HIS A 579 -16.75 -9.84 8.84
CA HIS A 579 -17.44 -10.44 10.01
C HIS A 579 -18.96 -10.49 9.82
N ARG A 580 -19.55 -9.40 9.33
CA ARG A 580 -21.02 -9.35 9.06
C ARG A 580 -21.43 -10.34 7.98
N VAL A 581 -20.64 -10.46 6.91
CA VAL A 581 -20.86 -11.42 5.82
C VAL A 581 -20.78 -12.84 6.34
N LEU A 582 -19.71 -13.19 7.07
CA LEU A 582 -19.53 -14.54 7.63
C LEU A 582 -20.64 -14.90 8.64
N ARG A 583 -21.02 -13.98 9.54
CA ARG A 583 -22.14 -14.19 10.47
C ARG A 583 -23.48 -14.38 9.75
N ALA A 584 -23.72 -13.63 8.67
CA ALA A 584 -24.93 -13.82 7.88
C ALA A 584 -24.96 -15.22 7.24
N LEU A 585 -23.81 -15.71 6.77
CA LEU A 585 -23.68 -17.07 6.22
C LEU A 585 -23.93 -18.13 7.30
N LEU A 586 -23.30 -18.03 8.46
CA LEU A 586 -23.47 -18.95 9.59
C LEU A 586 -24.94 -19.03 10.05
N LYS A 587 -25.62 -17.90 10.03
CA LYS A 587 -27.06 -17.81 10.40
C LYS A 587 -28.03 -18.13 9.24
N ARG A 588 -27.50 -18.58 8.09
CA ARG A 588 -28.29 -18.88 6.88
C ARG A 588 -29.18 -17.71 6.43
N ARG A 589 -28.66 -16.46 6.58
CA ARG A 589 -29.37 -15.22 6.23
C ARG A 589 -28.87 -14.56 4.93
N VAL A 590 -28.10 -15.29 4.14
CA VAL A 590 -27.61 -14.81 2.84
C VAL A 590 -28.68 -15.13 1.79
N THR A 591 -29.49 -14.12 1.46
CA THR A 591 -30.49 -14.18 0.38
C THR A 591 -29.91 -13.60 -0.91
N GLN A 592 -30.54 -13.86 -2.05
CA GLN A 592 -30.14 -13.29 -3.34
C GLN A 592 -30.19 -11.76 -3.31
N ALA A 593 -31.24 -11.16 -2.79
CA ALA A 593 -31.38 -9.71 -2.63
C ALA A 593 -30.24 -9.10 -1.79
N ARG A 594 -29.79 -9.81 -0.76
CA ARG A 594 -28.66 -9.37 0.08
C ARG A 594 -27.34 -9.47 -0.67
N LYS A 595 -27.13 -10.50 -1.48
CA LYS A 595 -25.95 -10.59 -2.37
C LYS A 595 -25.92 -9.43 -3.36
N GLU A 596 -27.03 -9.08 -3.97
CA GLU A 596 -27.15 -7.97 -4.93
C GLU A 596 -26.88 -6.61 -4.25
N ASP A 597 -27.41 -6.38 -3.05
CA ASP A 597 -27.11 -5.19 -2.25
C ASP A 597 -25.62 -5.08 -1.93
N TRP A 598 -24.99 -6.17 -1.48
CA TRP A 598 -23.55 -6.21 -1.22
C TRP A 598 -22.71 -5.95 -2.47
N ALA A 599 -23.09 -6.56 -3.60
CA ALA A 599 -22.39 -6.36 -4.87
C ALA A 599 -22.42 -4.89 -5.33
N GLN A 600 -23.48 -4.14 -5.01
CA GLN A 600 -23.58 -2.71 -5.32
C GLN A 600 -22.78 -1.81 -4.34
N ARG A 601 -22.73 -2.18 -3.06
CA ARG A 601 -22.11 -1.34 -2.01
C ARG A 601 -20.62 -1.59 -1.81
N PHE A 602 -20.18 -2.85 -1.90
CA PHE A 602 -18.80 -3.21 -1.56
C PHE A 602 -17.72 -2.55 -2.43
N PRO A 603 -17.91 -2.30 -3.74
CA PRO A 603 -16.93 -1.55 -4.51
C PRO A 603 -16.63 -0.17 -3.91
N LYS A 604 -17.67 0.57 -3.49
CA LYS A 604 -17.51 1.90 -2.86
C LYS A 604 -16.85 1.81 -1.50
N ILE A 605 -17.18 0.79 -0.70
CA ILE A 605 -16.55 0.57 0.61
C ILE A 605 -15.07 0.24 0.42
N ALA A 606 -14.72 -0.58 -0.56
CA ALA A 606 -13.35 -0.96 -0.87
C ALA A 606 -12.49 0.25 -1.29
N GLU A 607 -13.02 1.09 -2.16
CA GLU A 607 -12.37 2.32 -2.62
C GLU A 607 -12.13 3.26 -1.44
N HIS A 608 -13.18 3.59 -0.68
CA HIS A 608 -13.09 4.45 0.49
C HIS A 608 -12.08 3.93 1.53
N ALA A 609 -12.16 2.63 1.89
CA ALA A 609 -11.23 2.03 2.84
C ALA A 609 -9.78 2.11 2.38
N SER A 610 -9.53 1.90 1.08
CA SER A 610 -8.18 2.02 0.51
C SER A 610 -7.68 3.47 0.50
N GLU A 611 -8.55 4.45 0.29
CA GLU A 611 -8.19 5.87 0.35
C GLU A 611 -7.86 6.31 1.78
N ARG A 612 -8.69 5.90 2.75
CA ARG A 612 -8.46 6.23 4.17
C ARG A 612 -7.21 5.56 4.72
N GLU A 613 -6.94 4.30 4.35
CA GLU A 613 -5.69 3.62 4.68
C GLU A 613 -4.46 4.40 4.19
N ARG A 614 -4.46 4.84 2.93
CA ARG A 614 -3.36 5.65 2.37
C ARG A 614 -3.21 7.02 3.05
N ALA A 615 -4.33 7.63 3.44
CA ALA A 615 -4.30 8.89 4.18
C ALA A 615 -3.68 8.70 5.57
N ALA A 616 -4.08 7.64 6.29
CA ALA A 616 -3.52 7.27 7.59
C ALA A 616 -2.01 7.03 7.51
N GLU A 617 -1.55 6.14 6.60
CA GLU A 617 -0.13 5.86 6.39
C GLU A 617 0.68 7.13 6.03
N SER A 618 0.09 8.04 5.25
CA SER A 618 0.76 9.27 4.86
C SER A 618 0.89 10.24 6.02
N ALA A 619 -0.13 10.33 6.87
CA ALA A 619 -0.13 11.15 8.07
C ALA A 619 0.90 10.63 9.10
N GLU A 620 0.87 9.32 9.40
CA GLU A 620 1.82 8.66 10.30
C GLU A 620 3.27 8.90 9.85
N ARG A 621 3.55 8.69 8.57
CA ARG A 621 4.89 8.89 8.02
C ARG A 621 5.32 10.36 8.05
N GLU A 622 4.43 11.30 7.76
CA GLU A 622 4.77 12.72 7.76
C GLU A 622 5.06 13.22 9.18
N LEU A 623 4.27 12.81 10.16
CA LEU A 623 4.49 13.17 11.55
C LEU A 623 5.75 12.49 12.12
N THR A 624 6.00 11.23 11.78
CA THR A 624 7.24 10.53 12.12
C THR A 624 8.48 11.28 11.59
N LYS A 625 8.45 11.72 10.35
CA LYS A 625 9.53 12.55 9.77
C LYS A 625 9.72 13.87 10.50
N TYR A 626 8.63 14.51 10.94
CA TYR A 626 8.72 15.72 11.75
C TYR A 626 9.49 15.47 13.05
N TYR A 627 9.12 14.43 13.81
CA TYR A 627 9.81 14.07 15.04
C TYR A 627 11.26 13.65 14.80
N GLN A 628 11.55 12.94 13.73
CA GLN A 628 12.93 12.63 13.32
C GLN A 628 13.76 13.90 13.07
N CYS A 629 13.17 14.93 12.48
CA CYS A 629 13.83 16.23 12.29
C CYS A 629 14.08 16.94 13.62
N LEU A 630 13.12 16.91 14.57
CA LEU A 630 13.32 17.46 15.91
C LEU A 630 14.46 16.75 16.65
N TRP A 631 14.50 15.42 16.56
CA TRP A 631 15.60 14.63 17.12
C TRP A 631 16.94 15.03 16.49
N ALA A 632 16.99 15.13 15.16
CA ALA A 632 18.20 15.50 14.44
C ALA A 632 18.70 16.92 14.77
N GLN A 633 17.79 17.87 15.06
CA GLN A 633 18.19 19.21 15.53
C GLN A 633 18.92 19.17 16.87
N LYS A 634 18.47 18.30 17.80
CA LYS A 634 19.13 18.12 19.11
C LYS A 634 20.51 17.46 18.99
N HIS A 635 20.75 16.69 17.93
CA HIS A 635 22.00 15.95 17.68
C HIS A 635 22.83 16.54 16.53
N GLN A 636 22.61 17.80 16.19
CA GLN A 636 23.37 18.47 15.14
C GLN A 636 24.87 18.50 15.48
N GLY A 637 25.70 18.12 14.52
CA GLY A 637 27.12 18.03 14.67
C GLY A 637 27.65 16.68 15.18
N GLU A 638 26.78 15.77 15.61
CA GLU A 638 27.14 14.42 16.02
C GLU A 638 27.28 13.47 14.82
N THR A 639 28.07 12.44 15.03
CA THR A 639 28.39 11.43 14.01
C THR A 639 27.70 10.11 14.31
N PHE A 640 27.09 9.51 13.29
CA PHE A 640 26.37 8.24 13.39
C PHE A 640 26.79 7.27 12.29
N ARG A 641 26.67 5.98 12.56
CA ARG A 641 26.66 4.96 11.52
C ARG A 641 25.29 4.89 10.88
N GLY A 642 25.27 4.54 9.61
CA GLY A 642 24.02 4.32 8.89
C GLY A 642 24.24 3.50 7.63
N THR A 643 23.14 3.07 7.07
CA THR A 643 23.07 2.29 5.83
C THR A 643 22.37 3.08 4.75
N VAL A 644 22.92 3.08 3.54
CA VAL A 644 22.31 3.73 2.38
C VAL A 644 20.95 3.07 2.11
N SER A 645 19.86 3.81 2.33
CA SER A 645 18.47 3.37 2.12
C SER A 645 17.94 3.71 0.73
N GLY A 646 18.57 4.69 0.05
CA GLY A 646 18.16 5.13 -1.27
C GLY A 646 19.19 5.95 -1.99
N VAL A 647 19.22 5.83 -3.32
CA VAL A 647 20.12 6.61 -4.19
C VAL A 647 19.30 7.25 -5.30
N THR A 648 19.56 8.52 -5.56
CA THR A 648 18.89 9.33 -6.58
C THR A 648 19.89 10.24 -7.29
N GLY A 649 19.49 10.86 -8.41
CA GLY A 649 20.33 11.80 -9.13
C GLY A 649 20.63 13.12 -8.39
N PHE A 650 20.02 13.38 -7.23
CA PHE A 650 20.24 14.59 -6.41
C PHE A 650 20.90 14.30 -5.06
N GLY A 651 21.07 13.02 -4.67
CA GLY A 651 21.70 12.66 -3.41
C GLY A 651 21.46 11.23 -2.96
N VAL A 652 22.04 10.92 -1.80
CA VAL A 652 22.01 9.61 -1.14
C VAL A 652 21.18 9.72 0.14
N PHE A 653 20.21 8.85 0.31
CA PHE A 653 19.47 8.70 1.54
C PHE A 653 20.18 7.68 2.43
N VAL A 654 20.38 8.04 3.69
CA VAL A 654 21.03 7.19 4.68
C VAL A 654 20.10 7.01 5.86
N SER A 655 19.79 5.77 6.19
CA SER A 655 19.11 5.40 7.42
C SER A 655 20.16 5.14 8.51
N LEU A 656 20.15 5.94 9.56
CA LEU A 656 21.02 5.76 10.73
C LEU A 656 20.64 4.48 11.47
N ASP A 657 21.55 3.96 12.31
CA ASP A 657 21.31 2.71 13.07
C ASP A 657 20.09 2.79 14.01
N ASN A 658 19.67 3.99 14.39
CA ASN A 658 18.46 4.24 15.18
C ASN A 658 17.21 4.46 14.31
N GLY A 659 17.29 4.32 12.97
CA GLY A 659 16.18 4.44 12.04
C GLY A 659 15.84 5.87 11.58
N VAL A 660 16.57 6.89 12.01
CA VAL A 660 16.46 8.24 11.44
C VAL A 660 17.02 8.23 10.04
N GLU A 661 16.28 8.76 9.07
CA GLU A 661 16.73 8.85 7.70
C GLU A 661 16.99 10.30 7.30
N GLY A 662 18.21 10.59 6.85
CA GLY A 662 18.61 11.87 6.28
C GLY A 662 19.13 11.74 4.86
N MET A 663 19.52 12.85 4.24
CA MET A 663 19.99 12.91 2.87
C MET A 663 21.35 13.60 2.79
N ILE A 664 22.30 12.93 2.14
CA ILE A 664 23.55 13.53 1.67
C ILE A 664 23.24 14.11 0.29
N ARG A 665 23.34 15.42 0.14
CA ARG A 665 23.18 16.06 -1.18
C ARG A 665 24.36 15.69 -2.08
N LEU A 666 24.13 15.59 -3.38
CA LEU A 666 25.19 15.26 -4.32
C LEU A 666 26.39 16.22 -4.21
N GLY A 667 26.14 17.51 -3.94
CA GLY A 667 27.19 18.52 -3.74
C GLY A 667 27.96 18.41 -2.42
N ALA A 668 27.53 17.58 -1.48
CA ALA A 668 28.26 17.30 -0.24
C ALA A 668 29.23 16.09 -0.38
N LEU A 669 29.24 15.43 -1.54
CA LEU A 669 30.25 14.43 -1.90
C LEU A 669 31.43 15.15 -2.58
N GLU A 670 32.48 15.47 -1.81
CA GLU A 670 33.56 16.37 -2.24
C GLU A 670 34.72 15.66 -2.98
N ASP A 671 34.76 14.31 -2.92
CA ASP A 671 35.89 13.55 -3.46
C ASP A 671 35.87 13.37 -4.98
N ASP A 672 34.64 13.43 -5.60
CA ASP A 672 34.50 13.23 -7.04
C ASP A 672 33.18 13.85 -7.56
N HIS A 673 33.02 13.85 -8.86
CA HIS A 673 31.76 14.11 -9.54
C HIS A 673 31.02 12.78 -9.72
N TYR A 674 29.79 12.68 -9.20
CA TYR A 674 29.04 11.44 -9.22
C TYR A 674 27.91 11.48 -10.25
N GLU A 675 27.80 10.42 -11.05
CA GLU A 675 26.69 10.17 -11.97
C GLU A 675 25.75 9.10 -11.42
N TYR A 676 24.46 9.33 -11.59
CA TYR A 676 23.43 8.39 -11.17
C TYR A 676 23.18 7.32 -12.24
N ILE A 677 23.33 6.06 -11.85
CA ILE A 677 23.03 4.89 -12.68
C ILE A 677 21.67 4.34 -12.24
N GLU A 678 20.61 4.73 -12.96
CA GLU A 678 19.23 4.40 -12.61
C GLU A 678 19.00 2.88 -12.46
N GLU A 679 19.56 2.10 -13.36
CA GLU A 679 19.34 0.65 -13.41
C GLU A 679 20.04 -0.12 -12.28
N LEU A 680 21.04 0.49 -11.64
CA LEU A 680 21.75 -0.09 -10.50
C LEU A 680 21.37 0.59 -9.18
N LEU A 681 20.55 1.64 -9.23
CA LEU A 681 20.24 2.49 -8.07
C LEU A 681 21.51 2.92 -7.33
N ALA A 682 22.52 3.38 -8.07
CA ALA A 682 23.84 3.69 -7.57
C ALA A 682 24.34 5.04 -8.08
N LEU A 683 25.20 5.69 -7.31
CA LEU A 683 26.07 6.76 -7.80
C LEU A 683 27.44 6.19 -8.14
N GLU A 684 28.04 6.62 -9.25
CA GLU A 684 29.41 6.28 -9.62
C GLU A 684 30.26 7.54 -9.83
N GLY A 685 31.37 7.65 -9.12
CA GLY A 685 32.34 8.72 -9.29
C GLY A 685 33.01 8.65 -10.63
N LEU A 686 33.09 9.76 -11.34
CA LEU A 686 33.68 9.80 -12.69
C LEU A 686 35.18 9.46 -12.70
N ARG A 687 35.92 9.97 -11.72
CA ARG A 687 37.39 9.83 -11.61
C ARG A 687 37.75 8.61 -10.74
N THR A 688 37.17 8.51 -9.54
CA THR A 688 37.51 7.49 -8.53
C THR A 688 36.93 6.12 -8.83
N LYS A 689 35.89 6.07 -9.66
CA LYS A 689 35.05 4.88 -9.90
C LYS A 689 34.42 4.32 -8.64
N ARG A 690 34.43 5.06 -7.55
CA ARG A 690 33.75 4.72 -6.32
C ARG A 690 32.26 4.62 -6.60
N ARG A 691 31.64 3.56 -6.12
CA ARG A 691 30.19 3.38 -6.19
C ARG A 691 29.58 3.51 -4.81
N ILE A 692 28.43 4.20 -4.74
CA ILE A 692 27.58 4.27 -3.55
C ILE A 692 26.27 3.59 -3.92
N ARG A 693 25.94 2.53 -3.21
CA ARG A 693 24.79 1.66 -3.51
C ARG A 693 23.87 1.55 -2.30
N ILE A 694 22.61 1.19 -2.54
CA ILE A 694 21.69 0.84 -1.45
C ILE A 694 22.28 -0.37 -0.70
N GLY A 695 22.29 -0.28 0.64
CA GLY A 695 22.86 -1.29 1.52
C GLY A 695 24.32 -1.03 1.92
N ASP A 696 25.02 -0.08 1.29
CA ASP A 696 26.37 0.28 1.72
C ASP A 696 26.32 0.95 3.10
N GLU A 697 27.22 0.55 4.00
CA GLU A 697 27.38 1.18 5.30
C GLU A 697 28.25 2.44 5.17
N MET A 698 27.90 3.48 5.88
CA MET A 698 28.69 4.70 5.94
C MET A 698 28.55 5.41 7.27
N GLU A 699 29.59 6.14 7.62
CA GLU A 699 29.59 7.02 8.78
C GLU A 699 29.30 8.45 8.33
N VAL A 700 28.27 9.06 8.93
CA VAL A 700 27.76 10.38 8.52
C VAL A 700 27.61 11.28 9.72
N LYS A 701 27.73 12.58 9.49
CA LYS A 701 27.48 13.63 10.49
C LYS A 701 26.21 14.37 10.14
N ILE A 702 25.40 14.70 11.15
CA ILE A 702 24.21 15.56 10.97
C ILE A 702 24.69 16.99 10.76
N GLU A 703 24.49 17.52 9.58
CA GLU A 703 24.80 18.91 9.24
C GLU A 703 23.71 19.85 9.71
N GLY A 704 22.45 19.47 9.55
CA GLY A 704 21.30 20.25 10.00
C GLY A 704 19.98 19.53 9.77
N ALA A 705 18.90 20.07 10.34
CA ALA A 705 17.56 19.55 10.13
C ALA A 705 16.52 20.67 10.08
N ASN A 706 15.54 20.53 9.19
CA ASN A 706 14.43 21.44 9.02
C ASN A 706 13.09 20.71 9.22
N PRO A 707 12.46 20.78 10.41
CA PRO A 707 11.20 20.12 10.69
C PRO A 707 10.05 20.55 9.77
N SER A 708 9.98 21.84 9.43
CA SER A 708 8.93 22.34 8.54
C SER A 708 9.05 21.80 7.11
N ALA A 709 10.27 21.49 6.65
CA ALA A 709 10.53 20.87 5.34
C ALA A 709 10.60 19.35 5.40
N ARG A 710 10.56 18.73 6.59
CA ARG A 710 10.76 17.28 6.80
C ARG A 710 12.10 16.79 6.25
N GLN A 711 13.16 17.58 6.44
CA GLN A 711 14.47 17.36 5.82
C GLN A 711 15.56 17.32 6.88
N ILE A 712 16.42 16.31 6.79
CA ILE A 712 17.64 16.14 7.57
C ILE A 712 18.78 16.09 6.57
N ASP A 713 19.70 17.05 6.67
CA ASP A 713 20.89 17.12 5.82
C ASP A 713 22.06 16.42 6.55
N LEU A 714 22.68 15.49 5.83
CA LEU A 714 23.82 14.69 6.29
C LEU A 714 25.04 15.00 5.43
N VAL A 715 26.21 14.86 6.02
CA VAL A 715 27.50 14.89 5.30
C VAL A 715 28.31 13.65 5.64
N PRO A 716 29.07 13.07 4.69
CA PRO A 716 29.98 11.96 4.98
C PRO A 716 31.12 12.44 5.89
N THR A 717 31.63 11.54 6.74
CA THR A 717 32.86 11.84 7.51
C THR A 717 34.11 11.58 6.68
N GLU A 718 35.28 12.06 7.14
CA GLU A 718 36.57 11.80 6.49
C GLU A 718 36.87 10.31 6.31
N LYS A 719 36.36 9.47 7.21
CA LYS A 719 36.49 8.01 7.16
C LYS A 719 35.85 7.38 5.93
N PHE A 720 34.75 7.94 5.42
CA PHE A 720 34.14 7.52 4.17
C PHE A 720 35.12 7.67 2.99
N TYR A 721 35.89 8.76 2.96
CA TYR A 721 36.85 9.05 1.89
C TYR A 721 38.12 8.22 1.99
N GLN A 722 38.48 7.73 3.18
CA GLN A 722 39.65 6.90 3.44
C GLN A 722 39.44 5.41 3.15
N THR A 723 38.17 4.97 3.06
CA THR A 723 37.86 3.57 2.74
C THR A 723 38.26 3.26 1.30
N GLU A 724 39.22 2.36 1.11
CA GLU A 724 39.62 1.92 -0.23
C GLU A 724 38.41 1.31 -0.96
N THR A 725 38.27 1.68 -2.24
CA THR A 725 37.26 1.05 -3.12
C THR A 725 37.53 -0.45 -3.20
N GLN A 726 36.66 -1.29 -2.71
CA GLN A 726 36.79 -2.72 -2.91
C GLN A 726 36.82 -3.01 -4.42
N PRO A 727 37.84 -3.68 -4.94
CA PRO A 727 37.85 -4.05 -6.34
C PRO A 727 36.69 -5.00 -6.61
N GLU A 728 35.98 -4.76 -7.71
CA GLU A 728 34.93 -5.68 -8.17
C GLU A 728 35.43 -7.12 -8.12
N PRO A 729 34.62 -8.09 -7.67
CA PRO A 729 34.91 -9.49 -7.84
C PRO A 729 35.09 -9.74 -9.35
N GLU A 730 36.33 -10.11 -9.75
CA GLU A 730 36.68 -10.38 -11.16
C GLU A 730 35.60 -11.33 -11.74
N GLN A 731 34.88 -10.84 -12.76
CA GLN A 731 34.01 -11.71 -13.54
C GLN A 731 34.81 -12.91 -14.04
N PRO A 732 34.36 -14.14 -13.91
CA PRO A 732 35.11 -15.31 -14.38
C PRO A 732 35.41 -15.13 -15.86
N LYS A 733 36.66 -14.85 -16.18
CA LYS A 733 37.12 -14.67 -17.55
C LYS A 733 36.69 -15.90 -18.37
N ARG A 734 35.78 -15.71 -19.33
CA ARG A 734 35.41 -16.70 -20.32
C ARG A 734 36.70 -17.24 -20.95
N LYS A 735 37.08 -18.48 -20.60
CA LYS A 735 38.22 -19.16 -21.18
C LYS A 735 38.03 -19.18 -22.70
N LYS A 736 38.79 -18.33 -23.41
CA LYS A 736 38.96 -18.39 -24.88
C LYS A 736 39.43 -19.79 -25.21
N ARG A 737 38.63 -20.60 -25.85
CA ARG A 737 39.02 -21.87 -26.43
C ARG A 737 40.18 -21.61 -27.37
N ARG A 738 41.39 -21.99 -26.98
CA ARG A 738 42.57 -22.00 -27.83
C ARG A 738 42.31 -22.94 -29.02
N ARG A 739 42.28 -22.38 -30.22
CA ARG A 739 42.36 -23.12 -31.47
C ARG A 739 43.74 -23.80 -31.55
N GLY A 740 43.79 -25.09 -31.25
CA GLY A 740 44.99 -25.89 -31.45
C GLY A 740 45.26 -26.10 -32.93
N LYS A 741 46.53 -25.97 -33.30
CA LYS A 741 47.07 -26.15 -34.64
C LYS A 741 46.93 -27.60 -35.13
N ARG A 742 46.61 -27.74 -36.43
CA ARG A 742 46.62 -28.94 -37.21
C ARG A 742 47.98 -29.68 -37.14
N GLY A 743 47.97 -30.97 -36.84
CA GLY A 743 49.04 -31.94 -37.11
C GLY A 743 48.44 -33.14 -37.84
N LYS A 744 49.16 -33.63 -38.87
CA LYS A 744 48.80 -34.51 -39.98
C LYS A 744 48.51 -35.98 -39.57
N ALA A 745 47.54 -36.54 -40.29
CA ALA A 745 47.44 -37.86 -41.00
C ALA A 745 47.82 -39.17 -40.27
N ALA A 746 46.88 -40.09 -40.22
CA ALA A 746 47.03 -41.45 -40.80
C ALA A 746 45.71 -42.27 -40.64
N GLU A 747 45.26 -42.76 -41.79
CA GLU A 747 44.63 -44.01 -42.16
C GLU A 747 43.47 -44.67 -41.38
N ALA A 748 42.42 -44.95 -42.20
CA ALA A 748 41.26 -45.73 -41.94
C ALA A 748 41.60 -47.28 -41.83
N PRO A 749 40.67 -48.25 -41.53
CA PRO A 749 39.48 -48.47 -42.34
C PRO A 749 38.17 -48.98 -41.63
N SER A 750 37.08 -48.76 -42.32
CA SER A 750 36.04 -49.69 -42.84
C SER A 750 34.84 -50.11 -41.95
N LYS A 751 33.67 -49.82 -42.50
CA LYS A 751 32.41 -50.63 -42.71
C LYS A 751 31.55 -50.99 -41.47
N ALA A 752 30.30 -50.63 -41.44
CA ALA A 752 29.08 -51.01 -42.15
C ALA A 752 27.86 -50.24 -41.58
N ALA A 753 27.09 -49.57 -42.33
CA ALA A 753 25.87 -49.91 -43.09
C ALA A 753 24.59 -50.08 -42.21
N ARG A 754 23.63 -49.23 -42.32
CA ARG A 754 22.30 -49.25 -42.96
C ARG A 754 21.39 -48.17 -42.48
N LYS A 755 21.02 -47.25 -43.36
CA LYS A 755 19.71 -47.14 -44.07
C LYS A 755 18.52 -46.90 -43.11
N VAL A 756 17.61 -45.97 -43.30
CA VAL A 756 16.94 -45.20 -44.36
C VAL A 756 15.81 -44.47 -43.62
N VAL A 757 15.30 -43.31 -43.86
CA VAL A 757 14.73 -42.61 -45.01
C VAL A 757 14.39 -41.18 -44.63
N ALA A 758 14.56 -40.29 -45.58
CA ALA A 758 14.29 -38.91 -45.70
C ALA A 758 12.78 -38.50 -45.70
N THR A 759 12.49 -37.26 -45.38
CA THR A 759 11.80 -36.36 -46.36
C THR A 759 11.81 -34.90 -45.87
N GLU A 760 12.52 -34.08 -46.60
CA GLU A 760 12.21 -32.66 -46.79
C GLU A 760 11.03 -32.47 -47.76
N PRO A 761 10.40 -31.29 -47.94
CA PRO A 761 11.10 -30.19 -48.62
C PRO A 761 10.62 -28.73 -48.37
N LYS A 762 11.54 -27.83 -48.67
CA LYS A 762 11.47 -26.57 -49.46
C LYS A 762 10.95 -25.25 -48.87
N SER A 763 11.89 -24.33 -48.81
CA SER A 763 11.76 -22.87 -48.93
C SER A 763 11.27 -22.42 -50.34
N PRO A 764 10.87 -21.13 -50.49
CA PRO A 764 11.83 -20.16 -51.07
C PRO A 764 11.79 -18.70 -50.57
N ALA A 765 12.90 -18.05 -50.59
CA ALA A 765 13.08 -16.61 -50.73
C ALA A 765 13.07 -16.25 -52.24
N PRO A 766 13.16 -14.96 -52.77
CA PRO A 766 13.95 -13.83 -52.30
C PRO A 766 13.44 -12.41 -52.70
N HIS A 767 14.35 -11.41 -52.51
CA HIS A 767 14.50 -10.06 -53.17
C HIS A 767 13.96 -8.87 -52.36
N ALA A 768 14.55 -7.67 -52.34
CA ALA A 768 15.87 -7.12 -52.64
C ALA A 768 15.86 -5.63 -52.23
N ARG A 769 17.03 -5.12 -51.75
CA ARG A 769 17.61 -3.76 -51.96
C ARG A 769 16.81 -2.47 -51.71
N ALA A 770 17.28 -1.58 -50.81
CA ALA A 770 18.11 -0.42 -51.24
C ALA A 770 18.55 0.47 -50.05
N ARG A 771 19.81 0.74 -50.00
CA ARG A 771 20.66 1.88 -49.63
C ARG A 771 19.95 3.21 -49.27
N SER A 772 20.32 3.92 -48.17
CA SER A 772 21.42 4.86 -48.16
C SER A 772 21.42 5.81 -46.96
N ARG A 773 22.61 6.12 -46.52
CA ARG A 773 23.27 7.34 -46.03
C ARG A 773 23.16 7.74 -44.54
N ARG A 774 24.34 7.67 -43.94
CA ARG A 774 24.82 8.37 -42.75
C ARG A 774 24.65 9.89 -42.89
N VAL A 775 24.27 10.53 -41.77
CA VAL A 775 24.79 11.85 -41.42
C VAL A 775 25.07 11.82 -39.91
N VAL A 776 26.28 12.24 -39.53
CA VAL A 776 26.79 12.37 -38.16
C VAL A 776 26.51 13.80 -37.71
N GLY A 777 26.00 13.99 -36.50
CA GLY A 777 25.94 15.28 -35.81
C GLY A 777 26.17 15.06 -34.32
N PRO A 778 26.73 16.03 -33.59
CA PRO A 778 27.36 15.81 -32.28
C PRO A 778 26.36 15.72 -31.12
N PRO A 779 26.78 15.22 -29.96
CA PRO A 779 25.89 14.97 -28.81
C PRO A 779 25.64 16.25 -28.03
N GLU A 780 24.41 16.65 -27.88
CA GLU A 780 23.99 17.66 -26.92
C GLU A 780 23.46 17.00 -25.64
N GLU A 781 23.83 17.63 -24.55
CA GLU A 781 23.59 17.24 -23.15
C GLU A 781 22.11 17.00 -22.85
N ARG A 782 21.80 15.79 -22.39
CA ARG A 782 20.48 15.44 -21.89
C ARG A 782 20.42 15.61 -20.36
N GLY A 783 19.96 16.75 -19.93
CA GLY A 783 19.47 16.92 -18.55
C GLY A 783 18.04 16.36 -18.42
N GLY A 784 17.91 15.08 -18.15
CA GLY A 784 16.61 14.46 -17.88
C GLY A 784 16.20 14.70 -16.43
N PHE A 785 15.20 15.55 -16.21
CA PHE A 785 14.56 15.67 -14.89
C PHE A 785 13.72 14.41 -14.63
N GLN A 786 14.21 13.57 -13.73
CA GLN A 786 13.48 12.40 -13.26
C GLN A 786 12.48 12.78 -12.17
N LYS A 787 11.31 12.12 -12.19
CA LYS A 787 10.29 12.19 -11.14
C LYS A 787 10.91 11.75 -9.80
N PRO A 788 10.55 12.39 -8.67
CA PRO A 788 10.90 11.84 -7.38
C PRO A 788 10.15 10.51 -7.19
N VAL A 789 10.89 9.43 -7.22
CA VAL A 789 10.36 8.10 -6.93
C VAL A 789 10.17 8.00 -5.42
N LYS A 790 8.92 7.92 -4.97
CA LYS A 790 8.60 7.65 -3.57
C LYS A 790 8.92 6.18 -3.29
N VAL A 791 9.99 5.94 -2.56
CA VAL A 791 10.23 4.62 -1.95
C VAL A 791 9.17 4.42 -0.89
N ARG A 792 8.26 3.47 -1.11
CA ARG A 792 7.35 2.96 -0.10
C ARG A 792 7.86 1.61 0.36
N ALA A 793 8.32 1.52 1.59
CA ALA A 793 8.35 0.24 2.28
C ALA A 793 6.90 -0.22 2.43
N GLN A 794 6.54 -1.35 1.86
CA GLN A 794 5.26 -1.99 2.19
C GLN A 794 5.40 -2.56 3.59
N LYS A 795 4.80 -1.87 4.56
CA LYS A 795 4.60 -2.46 5.87
C LYS A 795 3.52 -3.51 5.74
N ILE A 796 3.87 -4.75 5.98
CA ILE A 796 2.89 -5.77 6.36
C ILE A 796 2.59 -5.47 7.82
N TYR A 797 1.47 -4.77 8.06
CA TYR A 797 1.05 -4.42 9.40
C TYR A 797 0.51 -5.65 10.13
N PHE A 798 1.22 -6.05 11.15
CA PHE A 798 0.71 -6.89 12.22
C PHE A 798 1.05 -6.22 13.55
N GLY A 799 0.05 -5.92 14.34
CA GLY A 799 0.21 -5.42 15.68
C GLY A 799 -0.27 -3.98 15.89
N SER A 800 -1.07 -3.83 16.88
CA SER A 800 -1.59 -2.59 17.41
C SER A 800 -0.53 -1.85 18.23
N TRP A 801 -0.45 -0.55 18.09
CA TRP A 801 0.40 0.32 18.90
C TRP A 801 -0.47 1.42 19.53
N GLY A 802 -0.53 1.44 20.82
CA GLY A 802 -1.11 2.53 21.59
C GLY A 802 -0.17 2.94 22.71
N GLY A 803 0.17 4.20 22.81
CA GLY A 803 0.90 4.75 23.95
C GLY A 803 -0.01 4.95 25.14
N ASP A 804 0.41 4.54 26.32
CA ASP A 804 -0.28 4.73 27.59
C ASP A 804 0.13 6.03 28.26
N GLN A 805 -0.85 6.82 28.63
CA GLN A 805 -0.70 7.75 29.75
C GLN A 805 -1.09 7.01 31.04
N GLU A 806 -0.12 6.54 31.80
CA GLU A 806 -0.35 6.14 33.19
C GLU A 806 -0.67 7.38 34.04
N GLN A 807 -1.91 7.48 34.48
CA GLN A 807 -2.25 8.36 35.58
C GLN A 807 -1.68 7.77 36.88
N ALA A 808 -0.73 8.44 37.47
CA ALA A 808 -0.20 8.12 38.80
C ALA A 808 -1.29 8.13 39.87
N PRO A 809 -1.30 7.18 40.82
CA PRO A 809 -2.30 7.18 41.88
C PRO A 809 -2.06 8.38 42.83
N PRO A 810 -3.12 8.96 43.38
CA PRO A 810 -2.99 10.12 44.28
C PRO A 810 -2.26 9.71 45.57
N SER A 811 -1.20 10.42 45.90
CA SER A 811 -0.48 10.30 47.14
C SER A 811 -1.38 10.55 48.34
N LYS A 812 -1.35 9.62 49.31
CA LYS A 812 -1.99 9.77 50.63
C LYS A 812 -1.38 10.97 51.36
N ALA A 813 -2.08 12.06 51.42
CA ALA A 813 -1.80 13.15 52.35
C ALA A 813 -2.42 12.84 53.72
N GLU A 814 -1.57 12.92 54.73
CA GLU A 814 -1.85 12.69 56.16
C GLU A 814 -2.96 13.56 56.70
N LYS A 815 -3.75 12.96 57.58
CA LYS A 815 -4.71 13.63 58.47
C LYS A 815 -3.98 14.43 59.53
N SER A 816 -4.16 15.73 59.59
CA SER A 816 -4.10 16.47 60.85
C SER A 816 -5.35 17.29 61.01
N GLY A 817 -6.03 17.01 62.10
CA GLY A 817 -7.32 17.60 62.42
C GLY A 817 -7.24 19.03 62.91
N LYS A 818 -8.39 19.73 62.78
CA LYS A 818 -8.92 20.61 63.85
C LYS A 818 -10.38 20.95 63.63
N LYS A 819 -11.11 20.82 64.75
CA LYS A 819 -12.51 21.12 65.02
C LYS A 819 -12.92 22.60 64.89
N LYS A 820 -14.22 22.78 64.75
CA LYS A 820 -15.12 23.91 65.19
C LYS A 820 -15.48 24.92 64.09
N ARG A 821 -16.65 25.40 63.87
CA ARG A 821 -17.93 25.55 64.63
C ARG A 821 -18.98 26.14 63.66
N ARG A 822 -20.21 25.67 63.78
CA ARG A 822 -21.53 26.29 63.69
C ARG A 822 -21.72 27.78 63.24
N ARG A 823 -22.76 27.91 62.41
CA ARG A 823 -23.89 28.91 62.36
C ARG A 823 -23.81 29.74 61.05
N ARG A 824 -24.81 29.84 60.31
CA ARG A 824 -26.30 29.92 60.21
C ARG A 824 -26.74 29.47 58.82
#